data_1cebbd63419ac15b032bed7a707a79a2
#
_entry.id   1cebbd63419ac15b032bed7a707a79a2
#
_cell.length_a   1.000
_cell.length_b   1.000
_cell.length_c   1.000
_cell.angle_alpha   90.00
_cell.angle_beta   90.00
_cell.angle_gamma   90.00
#
_symmetry.space_group_name_H-M   'P 1'
#
loop_
_entity.id
_entity.type
_entity.pdbx_description
1 polymer ?
#
loop_
_entity_poly.entity_id
_entity_poly.type
_entity_poly.pdbx_seq_one_letter_code
_entity_poly.pdbx_strand_id
1 'polypeptide(L)'
;MKRIVFTLICLFLFNSLFAVEGMWIPTLLKKYNIEEMQKMGFKLTAEDIYDVNHASLKDAVVLFGSGCTGEVISGDGLLITNHHCGFSQIQKHSSLEHDYLTEGYWAKNRSDELINPGLTVQFLVKMEEVTSDVLKGVTGEMSDEKIKIQIAANIVSLKKDYAGKSGYLVDVKPLFYGNQYFAYVYEVFKDVRLVGAPPVSIGKFGGDTDNWMWPRHTGDFSLFRIYAGKDNKPAAYSPDNVPYHPKKFFPINLRGIHEGDFTMVFGFPGTTQEYLPSQAVKLLIEKSNPNKVDVRTLKLTIMEQQMASDPKVRIQYAAKYAGVSNAWKKWQGETKGLQQLNAVEMKQKEELEFSKWVSQNPERENKYGQILDNFKKYYAELSEIQIAYDLYNESILRGSDIFTLISKFDLLGQSVSDTAKFNSLKKSLIEFLPGYLKDYDGATDRRMLPAMLKIYLERVDSKFLPGSLNSRKTDLLTTSFVQSLYNKSVFSDSTKVKSLLSGFDKNSFKKLQKDKLYRLYSNISGYYNQHIDPKYQKISQELLKNQKVFMAAILEMKKGHQLMADANLTLRVTYGKIEGFEPMDGVYYQYYTTLKGMIEKQDPNVADYVVPTKLKELYNSRNYGVYANSSGELPIAFCASNHTTGGNSGSPVINANGELIGVNFDRCWEGTMSDVLFDPARCRNISLDIRYALFVIDKFAGAGYLLNEMSLIK
;
A
#
# COMPACT_ATOMS: atom_id res chain seq x y z
N MET A 1 38.37 63.10 12.88
CA MET A 1 36.98 62.67 12.60
C MET A 1 37.01 61.24 12.10
N LYS A 2 36.79 60.30 13.00
CA LYS A 2 36.75 58.87 12.66
C LYS A 2 35.32 58.50 12.24
N ARG A 3 35.13 58.06 10.99
CA ARG A 3 33.89 57.51 10.50
C ARG A 3 33.75 56.05 11.00
N ILE A 4 32.78 55.83 11.89
CA ILE A 4 32.38 54.46 12.29
C ILE A 4 31.40 54.01 11.23
N VAL A 5 31.82 53.01 10.43
CA VAL A 5 30.93 52.27 9.52
C VAL A 5 30.28 51.19 10.35
N PHE A 6 29.01 51.36 10.62
CA PHE A 6 28.16 50.33 11.24
C PHE A 6 27.69 49.38 10.14
N THR A 7 28.38 48.26 10.00
CA THR A 7 27.93 47.16 9.10
C THR A 7 26.85 46.38 9.82
N LEU A 8 25.57 46.65 9.51
CA LEU A 8 24.47 45.77 9.87
C LEU A 8 24.60 44.45 9.11
N ILE A 9 25.11 43.45 9.77
CA ILE A 9 24.96 42.05 9.30
C ILE A 9 23.55 41.65 9.62
N CYS A 10 22.67 41.76 8.63
CA CYS A 10 21.38 41.05 8.66
C CYS A 10 21.70 39.54 8.52
N LEU A 11 21.82 38.86 9.62
CA LEU A 11 21.70 37.40 9.70
C LEU A 11 20.23 37.07 9.33
N PHE A 12 20.00 36.88 8.03
CA PHE A 12 18.85 36.10 7.60
C PHE A 12 19.12 34.67 8.08
N LEU A 13 18.60 34.34 9.25
CA LEU A 13 18.34 32.98 9.63
C LEU A 13 17.29 32.46 8.62
N PHE A 14 17.76 31.90 7.52
CA PHE A 14 16.96 30.97 6.76
C PHE A 14 16.70 29.79 7.71
N ASN A 15 15.60 29.87 8.46
CA ASN A 15 14.94 28.67 8.95
C ASN A 15 14.46 27.95 7.67
N SER A 16 15.32 27.12 7.08
CA SER A 16 14.92 26.13 6.13
C SER A 16 13.93 25.23 6.88
N LEU A 17 12.65 25.49 6.68
CA LEU A 17 11.55 24.65 7.15
C LEU A 17 11.61 23.39 6.28
N PHE A 18 12.48 22.44 6.63
CA PHE A 18 12.54 21.15 5.99
C PHE A 18 11.27 20.36 6.33
N ALA A 19 10.72 19.65 5.36
CA ALA A 19 9.70 18.64 5.59
C ALA A 19 10.18 17.67 6.68
N VAL A 20 9.29 17.30 7.58
CA VAL A 20 9.64 16.43 8.71
C VAL A 20 9.56 14.99 8.28
N GLU A 21 10.70 14.31 8.29
CA GLU A 21 10.77 12.87 8.07
C GLU A 21 10.12 12.14 9.26
N GLY A 22 9.31 11.13 8.97
CA GLY A 22 8.87 10.16 9.97
C GLY A 22 7.40 9.81 9.94
N MET A 23 7.14 8.54 10.29
CA MET A 23 5.82 7.93 10.53
C MET A 23 5.77 7.48 11.97
N TRP A 24 5.33 8.36 12.85
CA TRP A 24 5.53 8.29 14.29
C TRP A 24 4.49 7.43 14.99
N ILE A 25 4.91 6.69 16.01
CA ILE A 25 4.04 5.88 16.87
C ILE A 25 3.24 6.84 17.77
N PRO A 26 1.89 6.83 17.75
CA PRO A 26 1.06 7.78 18.48
C PRO A 26 1.35 7.87 19.98
N THR A 27 1.61 6.75 20.65
CA THR A 27 1.93 6.73 22.09
C THR A 27 3.25 7.41 22.45
N LEU A 28 4.13 7.63 21.49
CA LEU A 28 5.43 8.24 21.69
C LEU A 28 5.46 9.74 21.36
N LEU A 29 4.39 10.30 20.77
CA LEU A 29 4.33 11.70 20.35
C LEU A 29 4.55 12.67 21.49
N LYS A 30 3.95 12.42 22.67
CA LYS A 30 4.13 13.26 23.86
C LYS A 30 5.60 13.42 24.25
N LYS A 31 6.37 12.37 24.07
CA LYS A 31 7.79 12.35 24.45
C LYS A 31 8.69 13.01 23.41
N TYR A 32 8.35 12.90 22.13
CA TYR A 32 9.31 13.21 21.08
C TYR A 32 8.87 14.30 20.09
N ASN A 33 7.58 14.39 19.72
CA ASN A 33 7.16 15.20 18.57
C ASN A 33 6.23 16.34 18.91
N ILE A 34 5.46 16.25 19.97
CA ILE A 34 4.34 17.19 20.21
C ILE A 34 4.80 18.66 20.31
N GLU A 35 5.95 18.91 20.92
CA GLU A 35 6.51 20.27 21.01
C GLU A 35 6.89 20.84 19.64
N GLU A 36 7.44 20.01 18.75
CA GLU A 36 7.75 20.41 17.40
C GLU A 36 6.49 20.67 16.58
N MET A 37 5.51 19.76 16.66
CA MET A 37 4.20 19.94 16.03
C MET A 37 3.54 21.26 16.48
N GLN A 38 3.58 21.57 17.77
CA GLN A 38 3.04 22.82 18.32
C GLN A 38 3.79 24.06 17.84
N LYS A 39 5.13 23.99 17.71
CA LYS A 39 5.94 25.07 17.08
C LYS A 39 5.58 25.26 15.61
N MET A 40 5.15 24.21 14.92
CA MET A 40 4.66 24.27 13.54
C MET A 40 3.22 24.79 13.44
N GLY A 41 2.51 25.00 14.55
CA GLY A 41 1.18 25.55 14.61
C GLY A 41 0.08 24.61 15.11
N PHE A 42 0.38 23.34 15.42
CA PHE A 42 -0.58 22.38 15.95
C PHE A 42 -1.12 22.84 17.31
N LYS A 43 -2.44 22.76 17.51
CA LYS A 43 -3.11 23.31 18.69
C LYS A 43 -3.65 22.28 19.67
N LEU A 44 -3.61 21.01 19.30
CA LEU A 44 -4.07 19.91 20.14
C LEU A 44 -2.92 19.30 20.95
N THR A 45 -3.26 18.41 21.87
CA THR A 45 -2.33 17.68 22.72
C THR A 45 -2.05 16.27 22.14
N ALA A 46 -1.08 15.56 22.70
CA ALA A 46 -0.83 14.17 22.35
C ALA A 46 -2.01 13.26 22.76
N GLU A 47 -2.69 13.59 23.85
CA GLU A 47 -3.87 12.89 24.34
C GLU A 47 -5.07 13.06 23.41
N ASP A 48 -5.22 14.22 22.78
CA ASP A 48 -6.25 14.43 21.74
C ASP A 48 -6.03 13.53 20.53
N ILE A 49 -4.78 13.20 20.21
CA ILE A 49 -4.43 12.27 19.11
C ILE A 49 -4.66 10.83 19.56
N TYR A 50 -4.12 10.44 20.71
CA TYR A 50 -4.16 9.07 21.21
C TYR A 50 -4.39 9.03 22.72
N ASP A 51 -5.55 8.52 23.13
CA ASP A 51 -5.90 8.18 24.50
C ASP A 51 -6.66 6.84 24.52
N VAL A 52 -6.46 6.05 25.58
CA VAL A 52 -7.17 4.76 25.74
C VAL A 52 -8.38 4.88 26.67
N ASN A 53 -8.44 5.91 27.50
CA ASN A 53 -9.49 6.13 28.48
C ASN A 53 -10.55 7.14 28.00
N HIS A 54 -10.17 8.04 27.10
CA HIS A 54 -11.04 9.07 26.55
C HIS A 54 -11.10 8.99 25.03
N ALA A 55 -12.16 9.53 24.45
CA ALA A 55 -12.28 9.60 23.00
C ALA A 55 -11.22 10.55 22.42
N SER A 56 -10.46 10.05 21.45
CA SER A 56 -9.38 10.77 20.78
C SER A 56 -9.45 10.58 19.26
N LEU A 57 -8.60 11.26 18.49
CA LEU A 57 -8.63 11.18 17.03
C LEU A 57 -8.47 9.74 16.51
N LYS A 58 -7.74 8.86 17.25
CA LYS A 58 -7.63 7.43 16.86
C LYS A 58 -8.97 6.71 16.74
N ASP A 59 -10.00 7.14 17.48
CA ASP A 59 -11.32 6.52 17.48
C ASP A 59 -12.17 6.91 16.26
N ALA A 60 -11.66 7.80 15.41
CA ALA A 60 -12.26 8.18 14.13
C ALA A 60 -11.49 7.62 12.92
N VAL A 61 -10.38 6.89 13.12
CA VAL A 61 -9.53 6.34 12.05
C VAL A 61 -9.59 4.82 12.06
N VAL A 62 -9.76 4.22 10.89
CA VAL A 62 -9.85 2.76 10.74
C VAL A 62 -8.85 2.23 9.73
N LEU A 63 -8.36 1.01 9.97
CA LEU A 63 -7.81 0.19 8.90
C LEU A 63 -8.98 -0.32 8.04
N PHE A 64 -9.03 0.12 6.78
CA PHE A 64 -10.06 -0.22 5.83
C PHE A 64 -9.64 -1.41 4.97
N GLY A 65 -10.40 -2.50 5.04
CA GLY A 65 -10.04 -3.74 4.38
C GLY A 65 -8.69 -4.28 4.87
N SER A 66 -7.79 -4.62 3.94
CA SER A 66 -6.49 -5.23 4.25
C SER A 66 -5.28 -4.34 3.98
N GLY A 67 -5.47 -3.05 3.67
CA GLY A 67 -4.31 -2.24 3.30
C GLY A 67 -4.56 -0.76 3.02
N CYS A 68 -5.77 -0.24 3.27
CA CYS A 68 -6.08 1.18 3.20
C CYS A 68 -6.45 1.74 4.58
N THR A 69 -6.56 3.04 4.67
CA THR A 69 -7.11 3.76 5.82
C THR A 69 -8.49 4.31 5.46
N GLY A 70 -9.30 4.63 6.44
CA GLY A 70 -10.53 5.39 6.28
C GLY A 70 -10.80 6.17 7.54
N GLU A 71 -11.67 7.19 7.45
CA GLU A 71 -12.07 8.02 8.58
C GLU A 71 -13.57 8.17 8.68
N VAL A 72 -14.04 8.21 9.92
CA VAL A 72 -15.46 8.43 10.23
C VAL A 72 -15.74 9.93 10.25
N ILE A 73 -16.76 10.35 9.49
CA ILE A 73 -17.13 11.76 9.26
C ILE A 73 -18.53 12.12 9.73
N SER A 74 -19.25 11.18 10.38
CA SER A 74 -20.56 11.46 10.97
C SER A 74 -20.81 10.68 12.26
N GLY A 75 -21.79 11.12 13.05
CA GLY A 75 -22.26 10.41 14.24
C GLY A 75 -23.01 9.11 13.94
N ASP A 76 -23.34 8.84 12.68
CA ASP A 76 -24.07 7.65 12.20
C ASP A 76 -23.14 6.73 11.37
N GLY A 77 -21.86 6.72 11.67
CA GLY A 77 -20.90 5.77 11.12
C GLY A 77 -20.59 5.93 9.63
N LEU A 78 -20.91 7.11 9.04
CA LEU A 78 -20.51 7.41 7.66
C LEU A 78 -18.97 7.55 7.62
N LEU A 79 -18.36 6.81 6.69
CA LEU A 79 -16.92 6.69 6.54
C LEU A 79 -16.53 7.13 5.13
N ILE A 80 -15.46 7.93 5.02
CA ILE A 80 -14.83 8.26 3.76
C ILE A 80 -13.48 7.54 3.64
N THR A 81 -13.16 7.09 2.45
CA THR A 81 -11.86 6.55 2.04
C THR A 81 -11.65 6.86 0.55
N ASN A 82 -10.56 6.40 -0.05
CA ASN A 82 -10.35 6.62 -1.48
C ASN A 82 -11.28 5.79 -2.37
N HIS A 83 -11.50 6.28 -3.59
CA HIS A 83 -12.17 5.54 -4.65
C HIS A 83 -11.42 4.25 -5.00
N HIS A 84 -10.08 4.33 -5.12
CA HIS A 84 -9.27 3.16 -5.42
C HIS A 84 -9.26 2.13 -4.28
N CYS A 85 -9.43 2.53 -3.02
CA CYS A 85 -9.62 1.62 -1.88
C CYS A 85 -10.97 0.88 -1.93
N GLY A 86 -12.02 1.57 -2.37
CA GLY A 86 -13.36 1.00 -2.58
C GLY A 86 -13.55 0.32 -3.94
N PHE A 87 -12.57 0.41 -4.86
CA PHE A 87 -12.72 0.01 -6.26
C PHE A 87 -13.23 -1.42 -6.45
N SER A 88 -12.68 -2.37 -5.70
CA SER A 88 -13.09 -3.78 -5.80
C SER A 88 -14.54 -4.00 -5.38
N GLN A 89 -15.06 -3.22 -4.43
CA GLN A 89 -16.45 -3.27 -3.99
C GLN A 89 -17.37 -2.68 -5.06
N ILE A 90 -17.02 -1.51 -5.60
CA ILE A 90 -17.75 -0.86 -6.70
C ILE A 90 -17.81 -1.80 -7.91
N GLN A 91 -16.68 -2.42 -8.28
CA GLN A 91 -16.60 -3.37 -9.40
C GLN A 91 -17.47 -4.62 -9.16
N LYS A 92 -17.50 -5.16 -7.93
CA LYS A 92 -18.34 -6.34 -7.61
C LYS A 92 -19.82 -6.07 -7.80
N HIS A 93 -20.27 -4.85 -7.51
CA HIS A 93 -21.65 -4.42 -7.70
C HIS A 93 -21.98 -3.99 -9.13
N SER A 94 -20.97 -3.77 -9.98
CA SER A 94 -21.15 -3.37 -11.38
C SER A 94 -21.52 -4.56 -12.25
N SER A 95 -22.44 -4.32 -13.19
CA SER A 95 -22.86 -5.23 -14.26
C SER A 95 -22.98 -4.47 -15.57
N LEU A 96 -23.32 -5.14 -16.67
CA LEU A 96 -23.62 -4.46 -17.94
C LEU A 96 -24.91 -3.62 -17.87
N GLU A 97 -25.82 -3.94 -16.94
CA GLU A 97 -27.09 -3.23 -16.72
C GLU A 97 -26.93 -2.07 -15.72
N HIS A 98 -25.95 -2.17 -14.83
CA HIS A 98 -25.64 -1.20 -13.78
C HIS A 98 -24.12 -1.01 -13.70
N ASP A 99 -23.58 -0.20 -14.58
CA ASP A 99 -22.13 0.06 -14.59
C ASP A 99 -21.75 1.17 -13.61
N TYR A 100 -21.73 0.82 -12.32
CA TYR A 100 -21.38 1.75 -11.23
C TYR A 100 -19.94 2.28 -11.32
N LEU A 101 -19.05 1.60 -12.05
CA LEU A 101 -17.73 2.16 -12.35
C LEU A 101 -17.83 3.37 -13.27
N THR A 102 -18.66 3.29 -14.33
CA THR A 102 -18.80 4.38 -15.31
C THR A 102 -19.79 5.45 -14.86
N GLU A 103 -20.86 5.08 -14.16
CA GLU A 103 -21.97 5.98 -13.80
C GLU A 103 -21.83 6.55 -12.39
N GLY A 104 -21.03 5.91 -11.53
CA GLY A 104 -21.03 6.14 -10.10
C GLY A 104 -22.21 5.44 -9.40
N TYR A 105 -22.19 5.46 -8.08
CA TYR A 105 -23.29 4.95 -7.25
C TYR A 105 -23.58 5.89 -6.08
N TRP A 106 -24.85 6.13 -5.80
CA TRP A 106 -25.29 6.94 -4.65
C TRP A 106 -26.58 6.36 -4.10
N ALA A 107 -26.51 5.82 -2.88
CA ALA A 107 -27.69 5.31 -2.16
C ALA A 107 -28.64 6.47 -1.86
N LYS A 108 -29.92 6.35 -2.18
CA LYS A 108 -30.92 7.40 -1.93
C LYS A 108 -31.41 7.41 -0.49
N ASN A 109 -31.25 6.29 0.17
CA ASN A 109 -31.62 6.06 1.58
C ASN A 109 -30.80 4.88 2.11
N ARG A 110 -30.92 4.58 3.40
CA ARG A 110 -30.12 3.53 4.07
C ARG A 110 -30.44 2.11 3.57
N SER A 111 -31.63 1.84 3.04
CA SER A 111 -31.95 0.54 2.47
C SER A 111 -31.28 0.27 1.12
N ASP A 112 -30.84 1.31 0.43
CA ASP A 112 -30.14 1.21 -0.84
C ASP A 112 -28.62 1.02 -0.64
N GLU A 113 -28.09 1.16 0.60
CA GLU A 113 -26.67 0.98 0.88
C GLU A 113 -26.24 -0.47 0.62
N LEU A 114 -25.23 -0.66 -0.26
CA LEU A 114 -24.87 -1.97 -0.80
C LEU A 114 -23.95 -2.75 0.13
N ILE A 115 -24.32 -3.99 0.42
CA ILE A 115 -23.63 -4.89 1.34
C ILE A 115 -22.31 -5.38 0.70
N ASN A 116 -21.20 -5.36 1.46
CA ASN A 116 -19.90 -5.84 0.98
C ASN A 116 -19.41 -7.05 1.79
N PRO A 117 -19.81 -8.27 1.43
CA PRO A 117 -19.37 -9.47 2.13
C PRO A 117 -17.84 -9.60 2.14
N GLY A 118 -17.28 -9.79 3.35
CA GLY A 118 -15.86 -9.92 3.56
C GLY A 118 -15.07 -8.60 3.71
N LEU A 119 -15.71 -7.45 3.49
CA LEU A 119 -15.10 -6.16 3.84
C LEU A 119 -15.18 -5.95 5.35
N THR A 120 -14.09 -5.50 5.95
CA THR A 120 -14.02 -5.17 7.38
C THR A 120 -13.37 -3.82 7.59
N VAL A 121 -13.71 -3.18 8.69
CA VAL A 121 -12.97 -2.03 9.22
C VAL A 121 -12.53 -2.31 10.65
N GLN A 122 -11.34 -1.82 11.02
CA GLN A 122 -10.74 -2.12 12.31
C GLN A 122 -10.37 -0.81 13.01
N PHE A 123 -10.95 -0.58 14.18
CA PHE A 123 -10.56 0.52 15.06
C PHE A 123 -9.48 0.07 16.03
N LEU A 124 -8.43 0.87 16.17
CA LEU A 124 -7.42 0.62 17.19
C LEU A 124 -7.97 0.98 18.58
N VAL A 125 -8.15 -0.03 19.43
CA VAL A 125 -8.56 0.15 20.82
C VAL A 125 -7.38 0.64 21.66
N LYS A 126 -6.26 -0.09 21.59
CA LYS A 126 -5.00 0.29 22.26
C LYS A 126 -3.77 -0.28 21.57
N MET A 127 -2.63 0.36 21.78
CA MET A 127 -1.31 -0.17 21.50
C MET A 127 -0.43 -0.07 22.75
N GLU A 128 0.48 -1.03 22.92
CA GLU A 128 1.33 -1.12 24.10
C GLU A 128 2.64 -1.82 23.78
N GLU A 129 3.75 -1.34 24.35
CA GLU A 129 5.03 -2.02 24.23
C GLU A 129 5.04 -3.30 25.07
N VAL A 130 5.34 -4.43 24.44
CA VAL A 130 5.33 -5.77 25.05
C VAL A 130 6.66 -6.51 24.85
N THR A 131 7.74 -5.77 24.69
CA THR A 131 9.07 -6.35 24.40
C THR A 131 9.52 -7.33 25.47
N SER A 132 9.38 -6.99 26.75
CA SER A 132 9.74 -7.86 27.89
C SER A 132 8.96 -9.17 27.90
N ASP A 133 7.66 -9.11 27.58
CA ASP A 133 6.79 -10.28 27.60
C ASP A 133 7.06 -11.19 26.38
N VAL A 134 7.29 -10.60 25.19
CA VAL A 134 7.64 -11.36 23.99
C VAL A 134 9.00 -12.04 24.13
N LEU A 135 9.96 -11.40 24.78
CA LEU A 135 11.31 -11.94 24.98
C LEU A 135 11.48 -12.74 26.28
N LYS A 136 10.41 -12.94 27.04
CA LYS A 136 10.45 -13.71 28.30
C LYS A 136 10.98 -15.13 28.07
N GLY A 137 12.01 -15.51 28.83
CA GLY A 137 12.65 -16.83 28.71
C GLY A 137 13.60 -16.98 27.50
N VAL A 138 13.83 -15.95 26.72
CA VAL A 138 14.86 -15.94 25.66
C VAL A 138 16.21 -15.62 26.30
N THR A 139 17.21 -16.50 26.07
CA THR A 139 18.58 -16.32 26.54
C THR A 139 19.59 -16.39 25.40
N GLY A 140 20.77 -15.79 25.57
CA GLY A 140 21.84 -15.79 24.56
C GLY A 140 22.42 -17.19 24.23
N GLU A 141 22.15 -18.19 25.06
CA GLU A 141 22.62 -19.58 24.86
C GLU A 141 21.67 -20.41 23.97
N MET A 142 20.48 -19.87 23.66
CA MET A 142 19.50 -20.58 22.85
C MET A 142 19.89 -20.56 21.38
N SER A 143 19.64 -21.67 20.68
CA SER A 143 19.69 -21.65 19.22
C SER A 143 18.60 -20.77 18.61
N ASP A 144 18.84 -20.22 17.42
CA ASP A 144 17.88 -19.36 16.71
C ASP A 144 16.49 -19.99 16.57
N GLU A 145 16.44 -21.31 16.35
CA GLU A 145 15.18 -22.03 16.24
C GLU A 145 14.42 -22.06 17.57
N LYS A 146 15.12 -22.30 18.67
CA LYS A 146 14.54 -22.24 20.05
C LYS A 146 14.05 -20.83 20.37
N ILE A 147 14.83 -19.80 20.02
CA ILE A 147 14.43 -18.40 20.19
C ILE A 147 13.13 -18.12 19.42
N LYS A 148 13.04 -18.51 18.15
CA LYS A 148 11.83 -18.33 17.31
C LYS A 148 10.62 -19.04 17.93
N ILE A 149 10.78 -20.27 18.40
CA ILE A 149 9.70 -21.04 19.03
C ILE A 149 9.24 -20.37 20.32
N GLN A 150 10.17 -19.92 21.17
CA GLN A 150 9.85 -19.23 22.42
C GLN A 150 9.10 -17.92 22.18
N ILE A 151 9.58 -17.08 21.25
CA ILE A 151 8.92 -15.83 20.86
C ILE A 151 7.52 -16.11 20.31
N ALA A 152 7.37 -17.11 19.43
CA ALA A 152 6.06 -17.46 18.90
C ALA A 152 5.08 -17.93 19.98
N ALA A 153 5.52 -18.74 20.93
CA ALA A 153 4.72 -19.18 22.06
C ALA A 153 4.29 -18.01 22.97
N ASN A 154 5.21 -17.10 23.28
CA ASN A 154 4.92 -15.90 24.06
C ASN A 154 3.91 -14.99 23.37
N ILE A 155 4.05 -14.78 22.03
CA ILE A 155 3.10 -14.00 21.22
C ILE A 155 1.70 -14.65 21.24
N VAL A 156 1.60 -15.97 21.11
CA VAL A 156 0.30 -16.67 21.17
C VAL A 156 -0.36 -16.47 22.55
N SER A 157 0.39 -16.55 23.65
CA SER A 157 -0.12 -16.29 25.00
C SER A 157 -0.61 -14.86 25.13
N LEU A 158 0.21 -13.88 24.73
CA LEU A 158 -0.16 -12.46 24.76
C LEU A 158 -1.43 -12.17 23.96
N LYS A 159 -1.53 -12.70 22.74
CA LYS A 159 -2.74 -12.53 21.92
C LYS A 159 -3.99 -13.05 22.61
N LYS A 160 -3.90 -14.18 23.30
CA LYS A 160 -5.02 -14.74 24.08
C LYS A 160 -5.39 -13.87 25.27
N ASP A 161 -4.38 -13.39 26.01
CA ASP A 161 -4.60 -12.56 27.19
C ASP A 161 -5.23 -11.20 26.83
N TYR A 162 -4.75 -10.55 25.76
CA TYR A 162 -5.28 -9.26 25.29
C TYR A 162 -6.65 -9.38 24.60
N ALA A 163 -6.93 -10.48 23.89
CA ALA A 163 -8.25 -10.71 23.29
C ALA A 163 -9.35 -10.86 24.35
N GLY A 164 -9.03 -11.48 25.48
CA GLY A 164 -9.93 -11.64 26.62
C GLY A 164 -11.31 -12.19 26.23
N LYS A 165 -12.36 -11.73 26.94
CA LYS A 165 -13.76 -12.05 26.64
C LYS A 165 -14.37 -11.15 25.54
N SER A 166 -13.69 -10.10 25.15
CA SER A 166 -14.23 -9.05 24.25
C SER A 166 -14.18 -9.44 22.75
N GLY A 167 -13.48 -10.53 22.41
CA GLY A 167 -13.35 -10.97 21.01
C GLY A 167 -12.52 -10.03 20.13
N TYR A 168 -11.67 -9.18 20.72
CA TYR A 168 -10.78 -8.29 19.98
C TYR A 168 -9.78 -9.05 19.13
N LEU A 169 -9.45 -8.49 17.97
CA LEU A 169 -8.31 -8.92 17.18
C LEU A 169 -7.04 -8.33 17.79
N VAL A 170 -6.07 -9.20 18.09
CA VAL A 170 -4.77 -8.77 18.64
C VAL A 170 -3.67 -9.11 17.66
N ASP A 171 -2.85 -8.12 17.34
CA ASP A 171 -1.64 -8.33 16.56
C ASP A 171 -0.42 -7.86 17.35
N VAL A 172 0.67 -8.63 17.29
CA VAL A 172 1.95 -8.30 17.93
C VAL A 172 2.98 -8.11 16.83
N LYS A 173 3.45 -6.89 16.67
CA LYS A 173 4.37 -6.50 15.60
C LYS A 173 5.77 -6.24 16.14
N PRO A 174 6.81 -6.75 15.46
CA PRO A 174 8.17 -6.31 15.68
C PRO A 174 8.38 -4.90 15.14
N LEU A 175 9.09 -4.08 15.88
CA LEU A 175 9.64 -2.80 15.48
C LEU A 175 11.17 -2.85 15.53
N PHE A 176 11.83 -1.97 14.77
CA PHE A 176 13.30 -1.93 14.73
C PHE A 176 13.91 -3.33 14.54
N TYR A 177 13.38 -4.08 13.56
CA TYR A 177 13.84 -5.44 13.21
C TYR A 177 13.77 -6.44 14.37
N GLY A 178 12.79 -6.28 15.29
CA GLY A 178 12.58 -7.18 16.44
C GLY A 178 13.43 -6.84 17.67
N ASN A 179 13.94 -5.61 17.76
CA ASN A 179 14.52 -5.07 18.98
C ASN A 179 13.45 -4.54 19.94
N GLN A 180 12.26 -4.23 19.43
CA GLN A 180 11.07 -3.88 20.20
C GLN A 180 9.85 -4.61 19.66
N TYR A 181 8.83 -4.81 20.50
CA TYR A 181 7.56 -5.42 20.13
C TYR A 181 6.42 -4.63 20.72
N PHE A 182 5.40 -4.40 19.89
CA PHE A 182 4.16 -3.74 20.29
C PHE A 182 2.96 -4.64 20.04
N ALA A 183 2.04 -4.68 21.00
CA ALA A 183 0.71 -5.27 20.85
C ALA A 183 -0.26 -4.20 20.37
N TYR A 184 -1.05 -4.52 19.35
CA TYR A 184 -2.12 -3.70 18.79
C TYR A 184 -3.43 -4.46 18.98
N VAL A 185 -4.40 -3.85 19.63
CA VAL A 185 -5.71 -4.43 19.93
C VAL A 185 -6.76 -3.71 19.11
N TYR A 186 -7.51 -4.46 18.29
CA TYR A 186 -8.48 -3.91 17.35
C TYR A 186 -9.89 -4.42 17.64
N GLU A 187 -10.87 -3.53 17.50
CA GLU A 187 -12.28 -3.85 17.36
C GLU A 187 -12.63 -3.94 15.87
N VAL A 188 -13.25 -5.05 15.42
CA VAL A 188 -13.43 -5.38 14.00
C VAL A 188 -14.89 -5.40 13.61
N PHE A 189 -15.33 -4.45 12.79
CA PHE A 189 -16.67 -4.39 12.22
C PHE A 189 -16.70 -5.11 10.87
N LYS A 190 -17.76 -5.91 10.63
CA LYS A 190 -17.90 -6.80 9.47
C LYS A 190 -19.07 -6.44 8.57
N ASP A 191 -19.97 -5.56 8.98
CA ASP A 191 -21.04 -5.02 8.15
C ASP A 191 -20.68 -3.60 7.74
N VAL A 192 -20.09 -3.49 6.54
CA VAL A 192 -19.63 -2.23 5.95
C VAL A 192 -20.27 -2.11 4.57
N ARG A 193 -21.12 -1.10 4.39
CA ARG A 193 -21.93 -0.94 3.19
C ARG A 193 -21.47 0.23 2.35
N LEU A 194 -21.51 0.09 1.02
CA LEU A 194 -21.20 1.17 0.08
C LEU A 194 -22.39 2.15 0.06
N VAL A 195 -22.11 3.42 0.34
CA VAL A 195 -23.07 4.53 0.36
C VAL A 195 -23.00 5.33 -0.92
N GLY A 196 -21.77 5.61 -1.39
CA GLY A 196 -21.59 6.37 -2.60
C GLY A 196 -20.17 6.32 -3.13
N ALA A 197 -20.06 6.43 -4.45
CA ALA A 197 -18.80 6.59 -5.15
C ALA A 197 -19.02 7.38 -6.43
N PRO A 198 -18.17 8.36 -6.76
CA PRO A 198 -18.24 9.03 -8.05
C PRO A 198 -17.87 8.06 -9.19
N PRO A 199 -18.25 8.37 -10.44
CA PRO A 199 -17.80 7.61 -11.60
C PRO A 199 -16.25 7.64 -11.70
N VAL A 200 -15.66 6.64 -12.34
CA VAL A 200 -14.19 6.57 -12.56
C VAL A 200 -13.65 7.81 -13.26
N SER A 201 -14.45 8.47 -14.10
CA SER A 201 -14.11 9.75 -14.74
C SER A 201 -13.95 10.93 -13.76
N ILE A 202 -14.29 10.77 -12.48
CA ILE A 202 -14.00 11.68 -11.37
C ILE A 202 -13.07 10.98 -10.39
N GLY A 203 -13.46 9.79 -9.90
CA GLY A 203 -12.76 9.06 -8.83
C GLY A 203 -11.40 8.51 -9.24
N LYS A 204 -11.15 8.36 -10.55
CA LYS A 204 -9.88 7.95 -11.15
C LYS A 204 -9.51 8.80 -12.37
N PHE A 205 -9.89 10.08 -12.41
CA PHE A 205 -9.51 10.98 -13.49
C PHE A 205 -7.99 11.06 -13.62
N GLY A 206 -7.49 10.99 -14.86
CA GLY A 206 -6.07 10.85 -15.17
C GLY A 206 -5.58 9.40 -15.18
N GLY A 207 -6.42 8.46 -14.73
CA GLY A 207 -6.19 7.02 -14.82
C GLY A 207 -4.84 6.57 -14.29
N ASP A 208 -4.23 5.63 -15.00
CA ASP A 208 -2.87 5.19 -14.71
C ASP A 208 -1.81 6.14 -15.28
N THR A 209 -2.20 7.04 -16.21
CA THR A 209 -1.31 8.06 -16.77
C THR A 209 -0.86 9.08 -15.72
N ASP A 210 -1.80 9.59 -14.91
CA ASP A 210 -1.50 10.54 -13.83
C ASP A 210 -1.19 9.89 -12.48
N ASN A 211 -1.22 8.56 -12.37
CA ASN A 211 -0.87 7.87 -11.13
C ASN A 211 0.55 8.21 -10.69
N TRP A 212 0.75 8.57 -9.41
CA TRP A 212 1.97 9.15 -8.83
C TRP A 212 2.37 10.53 -9.37
N MET A 213 1.65 11.11 -10.32
CA MET A 213 2.06 12.36 -10.96
C MET A 213 1.41 13.58 -10.30
N TRP A 214 2.14 14.69 -10.32
CA TRP A 214 1.64 16.01 -10.04
C TRP A 214 1.88 16.92 -11.25
N PRO A 215 0.98 17.83 -11.65
CA PRO A 215 -0.28 18.20 -10.97
C PRO A 215 -1.42 17.18 -11.19
N ARG A 216 -2.12 16.85 -10.10
CA ARG A 216 -3.17 15.83 -10.03
C ARG A 216 -4.56 16.43 -9.96
N HIS A 217 -5.53 15.84 -10.68
CA HIS A 217 -6.91 16.35 -10.77
C HIS A 217 -7.95 15.24 -10.48
N THR A 218 -7.63 14.33 -9.61
CA THR A 218 -8.44 13.15 -9.31
C THR A 218 -9.29 13.38 -8.07
N GLY A 219 -10.60 13.13 -8.17
CA GLY A 219 -11.52 13.13 -7.03
C GLY A 219 -11.57 11.76 -6.34
N ASP A 220 -10.45 11.31 -5.79
CA ASP A 220 -10.27 9.95 -5.31
C ASP A 220 -10.90 9.74 -3.93
N PHE A 221 -12.23 9.55 -3.91
CA PHE A 221 -12.96 9.20 -2.68
C PHE A 221 -14.11 8.22 -2.94
N SER A 222 -14.51 7.53 -1.88
CA SER A 222 -15.74 6.73 -1.80
C SER A 222 -16.29 6.74 -0.38
N LEU A 223 -17.60 6.60 -0.25
CA LEU A 223 -18.31 6.62 1.01
C LEU A 223 -18.82 5.23 1.36
N PHE A 224 -18.60 4.84 2.59
CA PHE A 224 -19.14 3.63 3.18
C PHE A 224 -19.85 3.97 4.49
N ARG A 225 -20.65 3.04 5.01
CA ARG A 225 -21.20 3.15 6.35
C ARG A 225 -20.91 1.88 7.14
N ILE A 226 -20.51 2.09 8.37
CA ILE A 226 -20.29 1.02 9.34
C ILE A 226 -21.62 0.73 10.02
N TYR A 227 -21.97 -0.55 10.09
CA TYR A 227 -23.15 -1.03 10.80
C TYR A 227 -22.74 -1.90 11.99
N ALA A 228 -23.54 -1.83 13.05
CA ALA A 228 -23.35 -2.53 14.30
C ALA A 228 -24.62 -3.23 14.74
N GLY A 229 -24.53 -4.10 15.73
CA GLY A 229 -25.70 -4.62 16.44
C GLY A 229 -26.44 -3.50 17.19
N LYS A 230 -27.65 -3.76 17.65
CA LYS A 230 -28.47 -2.80 18.43
C LYS A 230 -27.80 -2.31 19.72
N ASP A 231 -26.79 -3.02 20.21
CA ASP A 231 -25.95 -2.67 21.36
C ASP A 231 -24.71 -1.84 20.96
N ASN A 232 -24.65 -1.38 19.71
CA ASN A 232 -23.56 -0.63 19.10
C ASN A 232 -22.22 -1.39 19.06
N LYS A 233 -22.25 -2.74 19.08
CA LYS A 233 -21.06 -3.59 19.01
C LYS A 233 -20.91 -4.24 17.65
N PRO A 234 -19.66 -4.65 17.29
CA PRO A 234 -19.42 -5.38 16.06
C PRO A 234 -20.33 -6.60 15.91
N ALA A 235 -20.96 -6.71 14.75
CA ALA A 235 -21.84 -7.83 14.40
C ALA A 235 -21.50 -8.36 13.00
N ALA A 236 -21.86 -9.61 12.72
CA ALA A 236 -21.96 -10.08 11.35
C ALA A 236 -23.11 -9.35 10.64
N TYR A 237 -23.11 -9.35 9.30
CA TYR A 237 -24.20 -8.77 8.54
C TYR A 237 -25.56 -9.32 9.02
N SER A 238 -26.48 -8.41 9.28
CA SER A 238 -27.89 -8.67 9.52
C SER A 238 -28.73 -7.50 8.98
N PRO A 239 -29.93 -7.74 8.45
CA PRO A 239 -30.87 -6.67 8.09
C PRO A 239 -31.31 -5.84 9.31
N ASP A 240 -31.17 -6.36 10.52
CA ASP A 240 -31.51 -5.69 11.77
C ASP A 240 -30.37 -4.82 12.33
N ASN A 241 -29.19 -4.85 11.73
CA ASN A 241 -28.08 -4.00 12.14
C ASN A 241 -28.43 -2.52 11.91
N VAL A 242 -27.92 -1.68 12.81
CA VAL A 242 -28.12 -0.24 12.79
C VAL A 242 -26.80 0.48 12.47
N PRO A 243 -26.83 1.71 11.97
CA PRO A 243 -25.61 2.51 11.83
C PRO A 243 -24.81 2.56 13.13
N TYR A 244 -23.50 2.39 13.02
CA TYR A 244 -22.59 2.48 14.16
C TYR A 244 -22.51 3.92 14.66
N HIS A 245 -22.62 4.11 15.97
CA HIS A 245 -22.40 5.40 16.62
C HIS A 245 -20.96 5.46 17.16
N PRO A 246 -20.04 6.18 16.46
CA PRO A 246 -18.63 6.24 16.81
C PRO A 246 -18.39 7.06 18.07
N LYS A 247 -17.32 6.77 18.81
CA LYS A 247 -16.85 7.58 19.94
C LYS A 247 -16.35 8.96 19.50
N LYS A 248 -15.84 9.06 18.28
CA LYS A 248 -15.29 10.28 17.65
C LYS A 248 -15.52 10.22 16.15
N PHE A 249 -15.72 11.36 15.53
CA PHE A 249 -15.70 11.57 14.08
C PHE A 249 -15.08 12.94 13.78
N PHE A 250 -14.57 13.11 12.56
CA PHE A 250 -13.91 14.35 12.17
C PHE A 250 -14.92 15.44 11.79
N PRO A 251 -14.81 16.64 12.37
CA PRO A 251 -15.45 17.83 11.80
C PRO A 251 -14.73 18.21 10.50
N ILE A 252 -15.49 18.67 9.51
CA ILE A 252 -14.99 18.97 8.16
C ILE A 252 -14.80 20.47 7.99
N ASN A 253 -13.61 20.89 7.59
CA ASN A 253 -13.27 22.29 7.39
C ASN A 253 -13.60 22.77 5.97
N LEU A 254 -14.47 23.77 5.84
CA LEU A 254 -14.81 24.41 4.55
C LEU A 254 -14.06 25.73 4.30
N ARG A 255 -13.28 26.24 5.28
CA ARG A 255 -12.52 27.50 5.13
C ARG A 255 -11.39 27.40 4.12
N GLY A 256 -10.95 26.14 3.84
CA GLY A 256 -9.88 25.87 2.90
C GLY A 256 -8.50 25.80 3.54
N ILE A 257 -7.50 25.81 2.68
CA ILE A 257 -6.09 25.61 3.02
C ILE A 257 -5.23 26.70 2.37
N HIS A 258 -4.10 27.01 3.00
CA HIS A 258 -3.11 27.96 2.49
C HIS A 258 -1.71 27.36 2.55
N GLU A 259 -0.81 27.90 1.75
CA GLU A 259 0.60 27.52 1.80
C GLU A 259 1.18 27.83 3.18
N GLY A 260 1.93 26.88 3.73
CA GLY A 260 2.51 26.97 5.06
C GLY A 260 1.61 26.49 6.21
N ASP A 261 0.33 26.19 5.96
CA ASP A 261 -0.57 25.63 6.98
C ASP A 261 -0.07 24.28 7.46
N PHE A 262 -0.19 24.06 8.77
CA PHE A 262 0.15 22.76 9.39
C PHE A 262 -0.80 21.67 8.90
N THR A 263 -0.23 20.49 8.63
CA THR A 263 -0.98 19.29 8.31
C THR A 263 -0.51 18.09 9.12
N MET A 264 -1.46 17.20 9.43
CA MET A 264 -1.18 15.88 9.99
C MET A 264 -1.94 14.82 9.21
N VAL A 265 -1.24 13.76 8.79
CA VAL A 265 -1.85 12.55 8.22
C VAL A 265 -1.82 11.47 9.29
N PHE A 266 -2.96 10.82 9.54
CA PHE A 266 -3.13 9.84 10.58
C PHE A 266 -3.69 8.53 10.00
N GLY A 267 -2.85 7.51 9.83
CA GLY A 267 -3.27 6.31 9.13
C GLY A 267 -2.35 5.12 9.31
N PHE A 268 -2.54 4.13 8.44
CA PHE A 268 -1.86 2.83 8.51
C PHE A 268 -0.85 2.66 7.37
N PRO A 269 0.33 3.32 7.42
CA PRO A 269 1.38 3.15 6.40
C PRO A 269 1.85 1.70 6.35
N GLY A 270 2.01 1.17 5.14
CA GLY A 270 2.26 -0.25 4.90
C GLY A 270 3.68 -0.68 5.22
N THR A 271 4.67 -0.20 4.47
CA THR A 271 6.06 -0.67 4.61
C THR A 271 7.05 0.39 4.16
N THR A 272 8.04 0.68 5.01
CA THR A 272 9.27 1.38 4.65
C THR A 272 10.49 0.52 4.97
N GLN A 273 11.66 0.89 4.46
CA GLN A 273 12.93 0.21 4.66
C GLN A 273 14.07 1.23 4.74
N GLU A 274 13.99 2.18 5.64
CA GLU A 274 14.93 3.31 5.73
C GLU A 274 16.31 2.91 6.26
N TYR A 275 16.38 1.79 6.99
CA TYR A 275 17.62 1.29 7.60
C TYR A 275 18.36 0.27 6.73
N LEU A 276 18.09 0.24 5.42
CA LEU A 276 18.82 -0.62 4.49
C LEU A 276 20.30 -0.18 4.39
N PRO A 277 21.26 -1.14 4.34
CA PRO A 277 22.65 -0.84 4.06
C PRO A 277 22.87 -0.48 2.58
N SER A 278 24.01 0.13 2.28
CA SER A 278 24.37 0.56 0.92
C SER A 278 24.31 -0.56 -0.13
N GLN A 279 24.69 -1.80 0.24
CA GLN A 279 24.65 -2.97 -0.64
C GLN A 279 23.21 -3.35 -1.02
N ALA A 280 22.25 -3.19 -0.10
CA ALA A 280 20.84 -3.43 -0.38
C ALA A 280 20.29 -2.40 -1.38
N VAL A 281 20.57 -1.11 -1.14
CA VAL A 281 20.17 -0.02 -2.02
C VAL A 281 20.75 -0.22 -3.42
N LYS A 282 22.04 -0.59 -3.51
CA LYS A 282 22.70 -0.92 -4.78
C LYS A 282 22.00 -2.08 -5.50
N LEU A 283 21.70 -3.17 -4.81
CA LEU A 283 21.00 -4.33 -5.39
C LEU A 283 19.62 -3.94 -5.92
N LEU A 284 18.90 -3.08 -5.19
CA LEU A 284 17.59 -2.59 -5.57
C LEU A 284 17.65 -1.78 -6.88
N ILE A 285 18.57 -0.81 -6.95
CA ILE A 285 18.74 0.10 -8.09
C ILE A 285 19.24 -0.62 -9.34
N GLU A 286 20.25 -1.49 -9.19
CA GLU A 286 20.98 -2.05 -10.33
C GLU A 286 20.36 -3.34 -10.88
N LYS A 287 19.65 -4.11 -10.03
CA LYS A 287 19.16 -5.44 -10.43
C LYS A 287 17.66 -5.63 -10.21
N SER A 288 17.16 -5.51 -8.97
CA SER A 288 15.82 -5.95 -8.66
C SER A 288 14.76 -5.10 -9.37
N ASN A 289 14.78 -3.76 -9.19
CA ASN A 289 13.78 -2.90 -9.80
C ASN A 289 13.83 -2.91 -11.34
N PRO A 290 15.00 -2.79 -12.02
CA PRO A 290 15.04 -2.84 -13.48
C PRO A 290 14.43 -4.12 -14.06
N ASN A 291 14.77 -5.28 -13.50
CA ASN A 291 14.23 -6.55 -14.01
C ASN A 291 12.71 -6.66 -13.81
N LYS A 292 12.18 -6.23 -12.67
CA LYS A 292 10.72 -6.20 -12.41
C LYS A 292 10.00 -5.21 -13.33
N VAL A 293 10.58 -4.04 -13.55
CA VAL A 293 10.05 -3.02 -14.47
C VAL A 293 9.93 -3.56 -15.88
N ASP A 294 10.95 -4.24 -16.39
CA ASP A 294 10.94 -4.79 -17.74
C ASP A 294 9.89 -5.87 -17.94
N VAL A 295 9.73 -6.79 -16.96
CA VAL A 295 8.67 -7.81 -17.01
C VAL A 295 7.29 -7.15 -17.03
N ARG A 296 7.08 -6.14 -16.18
CA ARG A 296 5.79 -5.44 -16.10
C ARG A 296 5.51 -4.57 -17.33
N THR A 297 6.53 -3.96 -17.93
CA THR A 297 6.40 -3.24 -19.20
C THR A 297 5.81 -4.16 -20.28
N LEU A 298 6.40 -5.35 -20.44
CA LEU A 298 5.91 -6.33 -21.41
C LEU A 298 4.47 -6.77 -21.08
N LYS A 299 4.18 -7.01 -19.82
CA LYS A 299 2.85 -7.42 -19.35
C LYS A 299 1.80 -6.35 -19.61
N LEU A 300 2.09 -5.09 -19.29
CA LEU A 300 1.20 -3.95 -19.51
C LEU A 300 0.92 -3.74 -21.01
N THR A 301 1.94 -3.80 -21.87
CA THR A 301 1.77 -3.68 -23.32
C THR A 301 0.77 -4.71 -23.86
N ILE A 302 0.86 -5.97 -23.40
CA ILE A 302 -0.06 -7.03 -23.84
C ILE A 302 -1.48 -6.75 -23.31
N MET A 303 -1.62 -6.35 -22.05
CA MET A 303 -2.92 -6.02 -21.46
C MET A 303 -3.57 -4.86 -22.19
N GLU A 304 -2.85 -3.76 -22.44
CA GLU A 304 -3.36 -2.58 -23.16
C GLU A 304 -3.91 -2.94 -24.54
N GLN A 305 -3.16 -3.70 -25.33
CA GLN A 305 -3.60 -4.13 -26.65
C GLN A 305 -4.90 -4.92 -26.61
N GLN A 306 -5.06 -5.80 -25.61
CA GLN A 306 -6.27 -6.61 -25.48
C GLN A 306 -7.46 -5.82 -24.93
N MET A 307 -7.23 -4.96 -23.94
CA MET A 307 -8.24 -4.07 -23.36
C MET A 307 -8.77 -3.05 -24.40
N ALA A 308 -7.90 -2.56 -25.29
CA ALA A 308 -8.29 -1.65 -26.36
C ALA A 308 -9.14 -2.34 -27.45
N SER A 309 -8.94 -3.64 -27.65
CA SER A 309 -9.66 -4.39 -28.71
C SER A 309 -11.02 -4.93 -28.30
N ASP A 310 -11.29 -5.08 -26.99
CA ASP A 310 -12.52 -5.70 -26.46
C ASP A 310 -12.96 -5.03 -25.15
N PRO A 311 -14.14 -4.35 -25.14
CA PRO A 311 -14.69 -3.73 -23.93
C PRO A 311 -14.90 -4.71 -22.76
N LYS A 312 -15.19 -5.99 -23.04
CA LYS A 312 -15.32 -7.02 -22.01
C LYS A 312 -13.97 -7.29 -21.35
N VAL A 313 -12.90 -7.44 -22.15
CA VAL A 313 -11.53 -7.62 -21.62
C VAL A 313 -11.09 -6.40 -20.83
N ARG A 314 -11.48 -5.19 -21.26
CA ARG A 314 -11.22 -3.95 -20.51
C ARG A 314 -11.80 -4.01 -19.11
N ILE A 315 -13.06 -4.45 -18.95
CA ILE A 315 -13.68 -4.61 -17.63
C ILE A 315 -12.97 -5.70 -16.81
N GLN A 316 -12.68 -6.84 -17.42
CA GLN A 316 -12.04 -7.97 -16.75
C GLN A 316 -10.63 -7.68 -16.23
N TYR A 317 -9.86 -6.86 -16.96
CA TYR A 317 -8.45 -6.60 -16.70
C TYR A 317 -8.18 -5.26 -16.02
N ALA A 318 -9.15 -4.38 -15.86
CA ALA A 318 -8.94 -3.04 -15.30
C ALA A 318 -8.23 -3.03 -13.94
N ALA A 319 -8.69 -3.85 -13.00
CA ALA A 319 -8.07 -3.93 -11.67
C ALA A 319 -6.67 -4.60 -11.71
N LYS A 320 -6.50 -5.62 -12.58
CA LYS A 320 -5.19 -6.28 -12.75
C LYS A 320 -4.18 -5.31 -13.37
N TYR A 321 -4.60 -4.58 -14.40
CA TYR A 321 -3.78 -3.57 -15.08
C TYR A 321 -3.32 -2.49 -14.09
N ALA A 322 -4.25 -1.90 -13.36
CA ALA A 322 -3.96 -0.88 -12.36
C ALA A 322 -2.95 -1.37 -11.29
N GLY A 323 -3.12 -2.60 -10.79
CA GLY A 323 -2.18 -3.18 -9.82
C GLY A 323 -0.78 -3.43 -10.39
N VAL A 324 -0.67 -3.84 -11.65
CA VAL A 324 0.62 -4.03 -12.34
C VAL A 324 1.29 -2.68 -12.61
N SER A 325 0.54 -1.70 -13.14
CA SER A 325 1.00 -0.36 -13.49
C SER A 325 1.47 0.42 -12.27
N ASN A 326 0.73 0.35 -11.16
CA ASN A 326 1.05 1.08 -9.93
C ASN A 326 2.48 0.77 -9.43
N ALA A 327 2.83 -0.50 -9.26
CA ALA A 327 4.16 -0.87 -8.79
C ALA A 327 5.24 -0.69 -9.88
N TRP A 328 4.90 -0.87 -11.17
CA TRP A 328 5.78 -0.60 -12.30
C TRP A 328 6.26 0.84 -12.29
N LYS A 329 5.35 1.79 -12.15
CA LYS A 329 5.63 3.23 -12.14
C LYS A 329 6.38 3.65 -10.85
N LYS A 330 5.98 3.07 -9.69
CA LYS A 330 6.69 3.27 -8.42
C LYS A 330 8.16 2.86 -8.53
N TRP A 331 8.47 1.65 -9.02
CA TRP A 331 9.87 1.18 -9.08
C TRP A 331 10.74 1.98 -10.04
N GLN A 332 10.17 2.56 -11.09
CA GLN A 332 10.89 3.50 -11.96
C GLN A 332 11.24 4.79 -11.22
N GLY A 333 10.27 5.40 -10.53
CA GLY A 333 10.49 6.62 -9.76
C GLY A 333 11.42 6.39 -8.57
N GLU A 334 11.25 5.28 -7.84
CA GLU A 334 12.13 4.88 -6.74
C GLU A 334 13.59 4.73 -7.20
N THR A 335 13.82 4.01 -8.29
CA THR A 335 15.16 3.85 -8.86
C THR A 335 15.78 5.19 -9.24
N LYS A 336 15.01 6.03 -9.97
CA LYS A 336 15.46 7.36 -10.38
C LYS A 336 15.75 8.27 -9.19
N GLY A 337 14.85 8.31 -8.20
CA GLY A 337 15.02 9.13 -7.00
C GLY A 337 16.25 8.72 -6.19
N LEU A 338 16.44 7.43 -5.95
CA LEU A 338 17.63 6.91 -5.24
C LEU A 338 18.93 7.21 -5.99
N GLN A 339 18.92 7.15 -7.32
CA GLN A 339 20.09 7.54 -8.14
C GLN A 339 20.37 9.04 -8.06
N GLN A 340 19.34 9.89 -8.16
CA GLN A 340 19.48 11.35 -8.09
C GLN A 340 20.02 11.82 -6.73
N LEU A 341 19.67 11.13 -5.66
CA LEU A 341 20.15 11.41 -4.30
C LEU A 341 21.54 10.82 -4.03
N ASN A 342 22.12 10.05 -4.95
CA ASN A 342 23.34 9.28 -4.67
C ASN A 342 23.17 8.40 -3.41
N ALA A 343 22.02 7.73 -3.29
CA ALA A 343 21.60 7.03 -2.07
C ALA A 343 22.62 5.98 -1.59
N VAL A 344 23.31 5.28 -2.50
CA VAL A 344 24.37 4.33 -2.15
C VAL A 344 25.51 5.02 -1.42
N GLU A 345 25.97 6.16 -1.91
CA GLU A 345 27.06 6.94 -1.29
C GLU A 345 26.62 7.55 0.05
N MET A 346 25.37 8.00 0.15
CA MET A 346 24.82 8.48 1.43
C MET A 346 24.85 7.37 2.49
N LYS A 347 24.35 6.18 2.14
CA LYS A 347 24.39 5.01 3.04
C LYS A 347 25.81 4.56 3.38
N GLN A 348 26.76 4.66 2.45
CA GLN A 348 28.16 4.39 2.74
C GLN A 348 28.79 5.40 3.73
N LYS A 349 28.37 6.67 3.70
CA LYS A 349 28.78 7.65 4.70
C LYS A 349 28.24 7.31 6.09
N GLU A 350 26.96 6.93 6.18
CA GLU A 350 26.35 6.45 7.44
C GLU A 350 27.09 5.21 7.97
N GLU A 351 27.43 4.25 7.12
CA GLU A 351 28.20 3.06 7.45
C GLU A 351 29.63 3.40 7.93
N LEU A 352 30.25 4.42 7.36
CA LEU A 352 31.57 4.89 7.81
C LEU A 352 31.47 5.53 9.21
N GLU A 353 30.45 6.34 9.48
CA GLU A 353 30.21 6.91 10.82
C GLU A 353 29.95 5.81 11.84
N PHE A 354 29.14 4.82 11.48
CA PHE A 354 28.89 3.64 12.27
C PHE A 354 30.20 2.88 12.60
N SER A 355 31.02 2.61 11.60
CA SER A 355 32.32 1.92 11.77
C SER A 355 33.25 2.66 12.73
N LYS A 356 33.34 4.01 12.60
CA LYS A 356 34.11 4.85 13.51
C LYS A 356 33.59 4.77 14.96
N TRP A 357 32.26 4.80 15.15
CA TRP A 357 31.65 4.68 16.47
C TRP A 357 31.90 3.31 17.10
N VAL A 358 31.85 2.24 16.31
CA VAL A 358 32.16 0.87 16.75
C VAL A 358 33.61 0.77 17.23
N SER A 359 34.58 1.24 16.43
CA SER A 359 36.02 1.12 16.72
C SER A 359 36.51 1.93 17.94
N GLN A 360 35.70 2.90 18.43
CA GLN A 360 36.02 3.69 19.63
C GLN A 360 35.88 2.91 20.95
N ASN A 361 35.30 1.71 20.94
CA ASN A 361 35.06 0.95 22.15
C ASN A 361 35.25 -0.57 21.88
N PRO A 362 36.14 -1.26 22.61
CA PRO A 362 36.42 -2.69 22.41
C PRO A 362 35.20 -3.60 22.58
N GLU A 363 34.27 -3.26 23.47
CA GLU A 363 33.04 -4.03 23.67
C GLU A 363 32.12 -3.91 22.44
N ARG A 364 32.02 -2.69 21.86
CA ARG A 364 31.28 -2.47 20.62
C ARG A 364 31.93 -3.19 19.44
N GLU A 365 33.27 -3.15 19.34
CA GLU A 365 34.02 -3.86 18.31
C GLU A 365 33.75 -5.36 18.37
N ASN A 366 33.79 -5.95 19.57
CA ASN A 366 33.45 -7.37 19.77
C ASN A 366 32.01 -7.68 19.38
N LYS A 367 31.05 -6.79 19.67
CA LYS A 367 29.62 -7.02 19.48
C LYS A 367 29.15 -6.69 18.06
N TYR A 368 29.70 -5.66 17.43
CA TYR A 368 29.19 -5.06 16.21
C TYR A 368 30.18 -5.01 15.03
N GLY A 369 31.46 -5.30 15.27
CA GLY A 369 32.54 -5.12 14.27
C GLY A 369 32.36 -5.91 12.99
N GLN A 370 31.65 -7.04 13.01
CA GLN A 370 31.43 -7.89 11.82
C GLN A 370 30.19 -7.52 10.98
N ILE A 371 29.39 -6.54 11.41
CA ILE A 371 28.08 -6.26 10.78
C ILE A 371 28.21 -5.85 9.31
N LEU A 372 29.12 -4.92 9.01
CA LEU A 372 29.26 -4.40 7.65
C LEU A 372 29.89 -5.44 6.70
N ASP A 373 30.82 -6.23 7.17
CA ASP A 373 31.41 -7.34 6.39
C ASP A 373 30.38 -8.44 6.12
N ASN A 374 29.51 -8.74 7.10
CA ASN A 374 28.40 -9.66 6.92
C ASN A 374 27.41 -9.14 5.85
N PHE A 375 27.05 -7.86 5.86
CA PHE A 375 26.23 -7.28 4.81
C PHE A 375 26.87 -7.43 3.44
N LYS A 376 28.15 -7.06 3.31
CA LYS A 376 28.90 -7.21 2.07
C LYS A 376 28.88 -8.65 1.54
N LYS A 377 29.14 -9.62 2.42
CA LYS A 377 29.14 -11.04 2.10
C LYS A 377 27.76 -11.51 1.64
N TYR A 378 26.74 -11.32 2.47
CA TYR A 378 25.41 -11.87 2.20
C TYR A 378 24.69 -11.19 1.02
N TYR A 379 24.91 -9.88 0.79
CA TYR A 379 24.37 -9.22 -0.39
C TYR A 379 25.13 -9.63 -1.67
N ALA A 380 26.40 -9.97 -1.61
CA ALA A 380 27.09 -10.58 -2.75
C ALA A 380 26.48 -11.94 -3.12
N GLU A 381 26.26 -12.82 -2.13
CA GLU A 381 25.60 -14.12 -2.33
C GLU A 381 24.15 -13.96 -2.83
N LEU A 382 23.37 -13.03 -2.27
CA LEU A 382 22.01 -12.72 -2.68
C LEU A 382 21.96 -12.23 -4.13
N SER A 383 22.86 -11.34 -4.50
CA SER A 383 22.96 -10.74 -5.83
C SER A 383 23.10 -11.77 -6.96
N GLU A 384 23.67 -12.95 -6.68
CA GLU A 384 23.80 -14.02 -7.67
C GLU A 384 22.45 -14.66 -8.03
N ILE A 385 21.53 -14.76 -7.06
CA ILE A 385 20.25 -15.45 -7.24
C ILE A 385 19.06 -14.49 -7.36
N GLN A 386 19.26 -13.21 -7.10
CA GLN A 386 18.18 -12.21 -7.07
C GLN A 386 17.38 -12.16 -8.36
N ILE A 387 18.05 -12.18 -9.50
CA ILE A 387 17.38 -12.14 -10.81
C ILE A 387 16.51 -13.38 -11.01
N ALA A 388 17.00 -14.57 -10.66
CA ALA A 388 16.23 -15.81 -10.79
C ALA A 388 15.00 -15.80 -9.85
N TYR A 389 15.15 -15.26 -8.64
CA TYR A 389 14.06 -15.08 -7.68
C TYR A 389 13.02 -14.10 -8.20
N ASP A 390 13.41 -12.88 -8.61
CA ASP A 390 12.51 -11.83 -9.09
C ASP A 390 11.76 -12.27 -10.35
N LEU A 391 12.47 -12.85 -11.32
CA LEU A 391 11.88 -13.30 -12.56
C LEU A 391 10.93 -14.48 -12.36
N TYR A 392 11.22 -15.42 -11.46
CA TYR A 392 10.26 -16.46 -11.11
C TYR A 392 8.96 -15.86 -10.57
N ASN A 393 9.06 -14.93 -9.63
CA ASN A 393 7.90 -14.31 -9.01
C ASN A 393 7.08 -13.45 -10.00
N GLU A 394 7.73 -12.65 -10.84
CA GLU A 394 7.06 -11.70 -11.73
C GLU A 394 6.59 -12.35 -13.03
N SER A 395 7.36 -13.28 -13.61
CA SER A 395 7.04 -13.84 -14.93
C SER A 395 6.45 -15.25 -14.90
N ILE A 396 6.69 -16.04 -13.86
CA ILE A 396 6.13 -17.39 -13.74
C ILE A 396 4.94 -17.41 -12.79
N LEU A 397 5.14 -17.08 -11.53
CA LEU A 397 4.08 -17.20 -10.51
C LEU A 397 2.94 -16.19 -10.74
N ARG A 398 3.28 -14.97 -11.12
CA ARG A 398 2.33 -13.86 -11.36
C ARG A 398 2.28 -13.42 -12.82
N GLY A 399 2.98 -14.10 -13.70
CA GLY A 399 3.14 -13.69 -15.09
C GLY A 399 1.88 -13.87 -15.91
N SER A 400 1.20 -15.01 -15.79
CA SER A 400 -0.04 -15.32 -16.51
C SER A 400 -1.12 -15.83 -15.56
N ASP A 401 -2.38 -15.59 -15.93
CA ASP A 401 -3.51 -16.01 -15.10
C ASP A 401 -3.60 -17.53 -14.96
N ILE A 402 -3.30 -18.27 -16.05
CA ILE A 402 -3.38 -19.73 -16.02
C ILE A 402 -2.33 -20.35 -15.07
N PHE A 403 -1.12 -19.79 -15.00
CA PHE A 403 -0.12 -20.27 -14.07
C PHE A 403 -0.49 -19.92 -12.62
N THR A 404 -1.13 -18.78 -12.39
CA THR A 404 -1.72 -18.44 -11.08
C THR A 404 -2.78 -19.46 -10.67
N LEU A 405 -3.65 -19.92 -11.57
CA LEU A 405 -4.62 -20.97 -11.29
C LEU A 405 -3.94 -22.32 -11.02
N ILE A 406 -3.00 -22.71 -11.90
CA ILE A 406 -2.25 -23.96 -11.77
C ILE A 406 -1.52 -24.04 -10.43
N SER A 407 -0.90 -22.93 -9.98
CA SER A 407 -0.18 -22.90 -8.70
C SER A 407 -1.07 -23.24 -7.50
N LYS A 408 -2.34 -22.81 -7.53
CA LYS A 408 -3.31 -23.14 -6.47
C LYS A 408 -3.72 -24.59 -6.47
N PHE A 409 -3.90 -25.18 -7.65
CA PHE A 409 -4.17 -26.64 -7.79
C PHE A 409 -2.94 -27.47 -7.43
N ASP A 410 -1.74 -27.00 -7.73
CA ASP A 410 -0.50 -27.65 -7.34
C ASP A 410 -0.35 -27.71 -5.82
N LEU A 411 -0.57 -26.57 -5.14
CA LEU A 411 -0.55 -26.49 -3.68
C LEU A 411 -1.62 -27.41 -3.03
N LEU A 412 -2.84 -27.42 -3.59
CA LEU A 412 -3.91 -28.32 -3.16
C LEU A 412 -3.50 -29.79 -3.34
N GLY A 413 -2.92 -30.13 -4.49
CA GLY A 413 -2.47 -31.49 -4.81
C GLY A 413 -1.34 -31.99 -3.90
N GLN A 414 -0.39 -31.10 -3.55
CA GLN A 414 0.69 -31.42 -2.61
C GLN A 414 0.18 -31.65 -1.19
N SER A 415 -0.99 -31.13 -0.83
CA SER A 415 -1.57 -31.24 0.52
C SER A 415 -2.52 -32.43 0.71
N VAL A 416 -2.73 -33.31 -0.28
CA VAL A 416 -3.71 -34.43 -0.23
C VAL A 416 -3.49 -35.44 0.90
N SER A 417 -2.29 -35.47 1.50
CA SER A 417 -1.96 -36.32 2.66
C SER A 417 -2.22 -35.63 4.01
N ASP A 418 -2.44 -34.32 4.02
CA ASP A 418 -2.76 -33.51 5.20
C ASP A 418 -4.22 -33.04 5.10
N THR A 419 -5.12 -33.76 5.73
CA THR A 419 -6.57 -33.52 5.62
C THR A 419 -6.98 -32.11 6.05
N ALA A 420 -6.39 -31.54 7.10
CA ALA A 420 -6.75 -30.22 7.59
C ALA A 420 -6.31 -29.11 6.60
N LYS A 421 -5.09 -29.18 6.13
CA LYS A 421 -4.51 -28.28 5.13
C LYS A 421 -5.24 -28.41 3.80
N PHE A 422 -5.51 -29.62 3.35
CA PHE A 422 -6.25 -29.90 2.12
C PHE A 422 -7.65 -29.27 2.14
N ASN A 423 -8.43 -29.48 3.21
CA ASN A 423 -9.78 -28.94 3.33
C ASN A 423 -9.77 -27.40 3.36
N SER A 424 -8.82 -26.80 4.06
CA SER A 424 -8.64 -25.35 4.11
C SER A 424 -8.32 -24.77 2.73
N LEU A 425 -7.35 -25.37 2.00
CA LEU A 425 -6.98 -24.95 0.66
C LEU A 425 -8.10 -25.16 -0.36
N LYS A 426 -8.82 -26.29 -0.28
CA LYS A 426 -9.96 -26.58 -1.15
C LYS A 426 -11.07 -25.55 -0.96
N LYS A 427 -11.40 -25.22 0.29
CA LYS A 427 -12.39 -24.16 0.60
C LYS A 427 -11.96 -22.81 0.00
N SER A 428 -10.72 -22.39 0.24
CA SER A 428 -10.17 -21.15 -0.31
C SER A 428 -10.20 -21.14 -1.84
N LEU A 429 -9.92 -22.26 -2.50
CA LEU A 429 -9.97 -22.35 -3.96
C LEU A 429 -11.39 -22.31 -4.52
N ILE A 430 -12.38 -22.90 -3.80
CA ILE A 430 -13.80 -22.81 -4.13
C ILE A 430 -14.29 -21.33 -4.07
N GLU A 431 -13.85 -20.60 -3.06
CA GLU A 431 -14.18 -19.17 -2.90
C GLU A 431 -13.48 -18.30 -3.97
N PHE A 432 -12.25 -18.61 -4.34
CA PHE A 432 -11.46 -17.89 -5.33
C PHE A 432 -11.95 -18.09 -6.78
N LEU A 433 -12.36 -19.33 -7.14
CA LEU A 433 -12.56 -19.71 -8.54
C LEU A 433 -13.65 -18.91 -9.27
N PRO A 434 -14.81 -18.55 -8.68
CA PRO A 434 -15.81 -17.75 -9.39
C PRO A 434 -15.28 -16.39 -9.85
N GLY A 435 -14.59 -15.65 -8.98
CA GLY A 435 -13.99 -14.37 -9.32
C GLY A 435 -12.91 -14.51 -10.38
N TYR A 436 -12.04 -15.50 -10.26
CA TYR A 436 -11.02 -15.80 -11.27
C TYR A 436 -11.64 -16.06 -12.65
N LEU A 437 -12.67 -16.89 -12.74
CA LEU A 437 -13.33 -17.22 -14.02
C LEU A 437 -14.10 -16.04 -14.62
N LYS A 438 -14.65 -15.15 -13.79
CA LYS A 438 -15.28 -13.90 -14.23
C LYS A 438 -14.27 -13.02 -14.96
N ASP A 439 -13.05 -12.90 -14.41
CA ASP A 439 -12.03 -11.96 -14.85
C ASP A 439 -10.92 -12.61 -15.71
N TYR A 440 -11.12 -13.88 -16.12
CA TYR A 440 -10.17 -14.59 -16.97
C TYR A 440 -10.52 -14.41 -18.46
N ASP A 441 -9.56 -13.94 -19.26
CA ASP A 441 -9.64 -13.97 -20.72
C ASP A 441 -8.55 -14.88 -21.31
N GLY A 442 -8.99 -15.99 -21.93
CA GLY A 442 -8.08 -16.98 -22.48
C GLY A 442 -7.29 -16.50 -23.70
N ALA A 443 -7.79 -15.49 -24.45
CA ALA A 443 -7.07 -14.94 -25.60
C ALA A 443 -5.90 -14.08 -25.12
N THR A 444 -6.12 -13.26 -24.13
CA THR A 444 -5.06 -12.46 -23.46
C THR A 444 -4.00 -13.35 -22.86
N ASP A 445 -4.42 -14.40 -22.10
CA ASP A 445 -3.50 -15.27 -21.40
C ASP A 445 -2.62 -16.09 -22.37
N ARG A 446 -3.16 -16.53 -23.51
CA ARG A 446 -2.40 -17.20 -24.61
C ARG A 446 -1.33 -16.30 -25.24
N ARG A 447 -1.44 -14.99 -25.13
CA ARG A 447 -0.40 -14.03 -25.55
C ARG A 447 0.58 -13.77 -24.41
N MET A 448 0.06 -13.70 -23.18
CA MET A 448 0.84 -13.40 -21.99
C MET A 448 1.86 -14.49 -21.65
N LEU A 449 1.43 -15.76 -21.53
CA LEU A 449 2.30 -16.84 -21.10
C LEU A 449 3.57 -17.02 -21.96
N PRO A 450 3.49 -17.02 -23.31
CA PRO A 450 4.70 -17.13 -24.14
C PRO A 450 5.68 -15.98 -23.89
N ALA A 451 5.17 -14.74 -23.75
CA ALA A 451 5.99 -13.55 -23.53
C ALA A 451 6.69 -13.62 -22.15
N MET A 452 5.98 -14.06 -21.13
CA MET A 452 6.53 -14.22 -19.77
C MET A 452 7.56 -15.34 -19.71
N LEU A 453 7.32 -16.47 -20.38
CA LEU A 453 8.28 -17.55 -20.49
C LEU A 453 9.54 -17.11 -21.24
N LYS A 454 9.37 -16.35 -22.30
CA LYS A 454 10.51 -15.85 -23.09
C LYS A 454 11.44 -15.00 -22.22
N ILE A 455 10.93 -13.99 -21.53
CA ILE A 455 11.76 -13.12 -20.68
C ILE A 455 12.42 -13.91 -19.54
N TYR A 456 11.73 -14.89 -18.96
CA TYR A 456 12.28 -15.78 -17.93
C TYR A 456 13.46 -16.59 -18.46
N LEU A 457 13.28 -17.28 -19.60
CA LEU A 457 14.30 -18.15 -20.19
C LEU A 457 15.50 -17.37 -20.74
N GLU A 458 15.31 -16.16 -21.22
CA GLU A 458 16.39 -15.33 -21.77
C GLU A 458 17.25 -14.69 -20.68
N ARG A 459 16.68 -14.31 -19.54
CA ARG A 459 17.38 -13.54 -18.51
C ARG A 459 17.85 -14.33 -17.31
N VAL A 460 17.21 -15.46 -17.00
CA VAL A 460 17.69 -16.32 -15.91
C VAL A 460 18.93 -17.07 -16.38
N ASP A 461 20.00 -17.01 -15.59
CA ASP A 461 21.22 -17.77 -15.84
C ASP A 461 20.90 -19.26 -15.94
N SER A 462 21.50 -19.92 -16.91
CA SER A 462 21.28 -21.35 -17.20
C SER A 462 21.51 -22.27 -16.00
N LYS A 463 22.41 -21.91 -15.08
CA LYS A 463 22.65 -22.62 -13.82
C LYS A 463 21.44 -22.64 -12.87
N PHE A 464 20.47 -21.73 -13.08
CA PHE A 464 19.23 -21.61 -12.32
C PHE A 464 18.00 -22.07 -13.10
N LEU A 465 18.19 -22.72 -14.25
CA LEU A 465 17.12 -23.31 -15.04
C LEU A 465 17.17 -24.85 -14.98
N PRO A 466 16.00 -25.52 -14.97
CA PRO A 466 15.96 -26.98 -15.14
C PRO A 466 16.66 -27.42 -16.44
N GLY A 467 17.45 -28.47 -16.40
CA GLY A 467 18.11 -28.99 -17.58
C GLY A 467 17.14 -29.33 -18.73
N SER A 468 15.94 -29.81 -18.40
CA SER A 468 14.87 -30.11 -19.37
C SER A 468 14.32 -28.86 -20.08
N LEU A 469 14.42 -27.67 -19.46
CA LEU A 469 14.05 -26.38 -20.09
C LEU A 469 15.18 -25.87 -20.97
N ASN A 470 16.43 -26.01 -20.55
CA ASN A 470 17.59 -25.65 -21.35
C ASN A 470 17.64 -26.42 -22.68
N SER A 471 17.40 -27.73 -22.67
CA SER A 471 17.36 -28.57 -23.86
C SER A 471 16.21 -28.27 -24.82
N ARG A 472 15.13 -27.67 -24.33
CA ARG A 472 13.93 -27.28 -25.10
C ARG A 472 13.75 -25.76 -25.24
N LYS A 473 14.75 -24.98 -24.94
CA LYS A 473 14.69 -23.53 -24.92
C LYS A 473 14.16 -22.98 -26.26
N THR A 474 14.65 -23.50 -27.38
CA THR A 474 14.21 -23.09 -28.74
C THR A 474 12.70 -23.28 -28.93
N ASP A 475 12.16 -24.44 -28.55
CA ASP A 475 10.73 -24.73 -28.66
C ASP A 475 9.90 -23.78 -27.75
N LEU A 476 10.33 -23.61 -26.49
CA LEU A 476 9.66 -22.78 -25.51
C LEU A 476 9.68 -21.30 -25.84
N LEU A 477 10.63 -20.84 -26.62
CA LEU A 477 10.67 -19.47 -27.15
C LEU A 477 9.68 -19.27 -28.32
N THR A 478 9.11 -20.36 -28.86
CA THR A 478 8.15 -20.30 -29.96
C THR A 478 6.73 -20.11 -29.43
N THR A 479 6.13 -18.97 -29.70
CA THR A 479 4.77 -18.63 -29.26
C THR A 479 3.74 -19.70 -29.65
N SER A 480 3.79 -20.22 -30.88
CA SER A 480 2.88 -21.25 -31.36
C SER A 480 2.99 -22.57 -30.57
N PHE A 481 4.20 -22.95 -30.16
CA PHE A 481 4.38 -24.12 -29.31
C PHE A 481 3.72 -23.94 -27.95
N VAL A 482 3.99 -22.83 -27.27
CA VAL A 482 3.40 -22.54 -25.94
C VAL A 482 1.87 -22.45 -26.03
N GLN A 483 1.34 -21.81 -27.07
CA GLN A 483 -0.10 -21.74 -27.32
C GLN A 483 -0.71 -23.14 -27.53
N SER A 484 0.03 -24.07 -28.14
CA SER A 484 -0.43 -25.44 -28.36
C SER A 484 -0.67 -26.21 -27.05
N LEU A 485 0.01 -25.83 -25.96
CA LEU A 485 -0.14 -26.48 -24.66
C LEU A 485 -1.55 -26.27 -24.07
N TYR A 486 -2.20 -25.17 -24.42
CA TYR A 486 -3.57 -24.87 -23.97
C TYR A 486 -4.62 -25.83 -24.56
N ASN A 487 -4.42 -26.34 -25.78
CA ASN A 487 -5.48 -26.99 -26.56
C ASN A 487 -6.07 -28.23 -25.89
N LYS A 488 -5.29 -28.94 -25.06
CA LYS A 488 -5.71 -30.17 -24.36
C LYS A 488 -5.64 -30.03 -22.84
N SER A 489 -5.35 -28.82 -22.32
CA SER A 489 -5.26 -28.60 -20.88
C SER A 489 -6.65 -28.51 -20.25
N VAL A 490 -6.81 -29.13 -19.07
CA VAL A 490 -8.02 -28.99 -18.25
C VAL A 490 -8.24 -27.54 -17.84
N PHE A 491 -7.18 -26.76 -17.66
CA PHE A 491 -7.23 -25.36 -17.22
C PHE A 491 -7.74 -24.37 -18.27
N SER A 492 -7.80 -24.79 -19.53
CA SER A 492 -8.34 -23.96 -20.62
C SER A 492 -9.86 -24.02 -20.75
N ASP A 493 -10.54 -24.79 -19.90
CA ASP A 493 -11.98 -25.02 -19.93
C ASP A 493 -12.58 -24.85 -18.54
N SER A 494 -13.40 -23.81 -18.38
CA SER A 494 -13.98 -23.45 -17.07
C SER A 494 -14.86 -24.55 -16.46
N THR A 495 -15.57 -25.31 -17.30
CA THR A 495 -16.41 -26.45 -16.87
C THR A 495 -15.57 -27.58 -16.33
N LYS A 496 -14.48 -27.90 -17.03
CA LYS A 496 -13.52 -28.95 -16.59
C LYS A 496 -12.82 -28.56 -15.29
N VAL A 497 -12.42 -27.28 -15.15
CA VAL A 497 -11.80 -26.77 -13.90
C VAL A 497 -12.76 -26.88 -12.72
N LYS A 498 -14.05 -26.49 -12.89
CA LYS A 498 -15.07 -26.62 -11.84
C LYS A 498 -15.31 -28.08 -11.45
N SER A 499 -15.43 -28.96 -12.44
CA SER A 499 -15.59 -30.41 -12.21
C SER A 499 -14.36 -31.01 -11.52
N LEU A 500 -13.14 -30.62 -11.94
CA LEU A 500 -11.91 -31.05 -11.30
C LEU A 500 -11.87 -30.64 -9.83
N LEU A 501 -12.23 -29.40 -9.49
CA LEU A 501 -12.20 -28.89 -8.12
C LEU A 501 -13.21 -29.60 -7.23
N SER A 502 -14.43 -29.82 -7.71
CA SER A 502 -15.49 -30.48 -6.94
C SER A 502 -15.10 -31.90 -6.50
N GLY A 503 -14.54 -32.69 -7.42
CA GLY A 503 -14.10 -34.07 -7.19
C GLY A 503 -12.59 -34.22 -6.89
N PHE A 504 -11.91 -33.14 -6.48
CA PHE A 504 -10.46 -33.18 -6.33
C PHE A 504 -10.00 -34.09 -5.18
N ASP A 505 -9.17 -35.08 -5.54
CA ASP A 505 -8.58 -36.07 -4.66
C ASP A 505 -7.15 -36.46 -5.13
N LYS A 506 -6.55 -37.48 -4.49
CA LYS A 506 -5.23 -37.98 -4.86
C LYS A 506 -5.16 -38.52 -6.31
N ASN A 507 -6.25 -39.12 -6.81
CA ASN A 507 -6.31 -39.66 -8.17
C ASN A 507 -6.44 -38.54 -9.20
N SER A 508 -7.23 -37.52 -8.89
CA SER A 508 -7.37 -36.32 -9.70
C SER A 508 -6.02 -35.58 -9.80
N PHE A 509 -5.26 -35.53 -8.72
CA PHE A 509 -3.90 -34.97 -8.74
C PHE A 509 -2.95 -35.75 -9.63
N LYS A 510 -2.97 -37.09 -9.55
CA LYS A 510 -2.17 -37.94 -10.46
C LYS A 510 -2.52 -37.77 -11.95
N LYS A 511 -3.80 -37.53 -12.26
CA LYS A 511 -4.24 -37.22 -13.63
C LYS A 511 -3.75 -35.82 -14.04
N LEU A 512 -3.83 -34.84 -13.15
CA LEU A 512 -3.38 -33.46 -13.38
C LEU A 512 -1.90 -33.40 -13.72
N GLN A 513 -1.05 -34.23 -13.08
CA GLN A 513 0.39 -34.34 -13.39
C GLN A 513 0.71 -34.77 -14.82
N LYS A 514 -0.30 -35.22 -15.60
CA LYS A 514 -0.16 -35.54 -17.03
C LYS A 514 -0.52 -34.40 -17.96
N ASP A 515 -1.18 -33.33 -17.43
CA ASP A 515 -1.51 -32.14 -18.19
C ASP A 515 -0.24 -31.39 -18.62
N LYS A 516 -0.17 -30.96 -19.87
CA LYS A 516 1.05 -30.36 -20.42
C LYS A 516 1.38 -28.99 -19.84
N LEU A 517 0.37 -28.14 -19.59
CA LEU A 517 0.58 -26.84 -18.93
C LEU A 517 0.99 -27.04 -17.47
N TYR A 518 0.33 -27.94 -16.77
CA TYR A 518 0.71 -28.28 -15.40
C TYR A 518 2.17 -28.78 -15.33
N ARG A 519 2.55 -29.69 -16.24
CA ARG A 519 3.94 -30.18 -16.27
C ARG A 519 4.97 -29.09 -16.53
N LEU A 520 4.67 -28.15 -17.41
CA LEU A 520 5.56 -27.03 -17.65
C LEU A 520 5.70 -26.18 -16.38
N TYR A 521 4.57 -25.81 -15.76
CA TYR A 521 4.60 -25.08 -14.50
C TYR A 521 5.35 -25.83 -13.41
N SER A 522 4.98 -27.10 -13.15
CA SER A 522 5.56 -27.88 -12.05
C SER A 522 7.04 -28.17 -12.23
N ASN A 523 7.53 -28.25 -13.46
CA ASN A 523 8.97 -28.37 -13.75
C ASN A 523 9.75 -27.13 -13.34
N ILE A 524 9.21 -25.94 -13.67
CA ILE A 524 9.83 -24.66 -13.30
C ILE A 524 9.72 -24.44 -11.80
N SER A 525 8.52 -24.56 -11.23
CA SER A 525 8.28 -24.32 -9.81
C SER A 525 8.98 -25.34 -8.91
N GLY A 526 9.02 -26.61 -9.32
CA GLY A 526 9.74 -27.66 -8.61
C GLY A 526 11.24 -27.39 -8.53
N TYR A 527 11.84 -26.98 -9.65
CA TYR A 527 13.26 -26.62 -9.66
C TYR A 527 13.54 -25.37 -8.80
N TYR A 528 12.69 -24.34 -8.91
CA TYR A 528 12.77 -23.13 -8.08
C TYR A 528 12.71 -23.47 -6.59
N ASN A 529 11.72 -24.26 -6.17
CA ASN A 529 11.50 -24.65 -4.78
C ASN A 529 12.64 -25.53 -4.22
N GLN A 530 13.35 -26.28 -5.07
CA GLN A 530 14.46 -27.13 -4.65
C GLN A 530 15.82 -26.44 -4.66
N HIS A 531 16.05 -25.51 -5.58
CA HIS A 531 17.41 -25.00 -5.85
C HIS A 531 17.58 -23.49 -5.63
N ILE A 532 16.51 -22.70 -5.74
CA ILE A 532 16.58 -21.23 -5.64
C ILE A 532 16.01 -20.75 -4.31
N ASP A 533 14.76 -21.08 -4.02
CA ASP A 533 14.07 -20.59 -2.81
C ASP A 533 14.81 -20.94 -1.51
N PRO A 534 15.29 -22.17 -1.27
CA PRO A 534 15.98 -22.48 -0.03
C PRO A 534 17.28 -21.68 0.17
N LYS A 535 18.01 -21.39 -0.90
CA LYS A 535 19.20 -20.53 -0.85
C LYS A 535 18.82 -19.10 -0.55
N TYR A 536 17.80 -18.58 -1.24
CA TYR A 536 17.29 -17.24 -1.01
C TYR A 536 16.80 -17.06 0.43
N GLN A 537 16.01 -18.00 0.95
CA GLN A 537 15.51 -17.96 2.33
C GLN A 537 16.63 -18.01 3.35
N LYS A 538 17.64 -18.88 3.14
CA LYS A 538 18.80 -18.95 4.04
C LYS A 538 19.56 -17.63 4.10
N ILE A 539 19.89 -17.03 2.95
CA ILE A 539 20.61 -15.76 2.90
C ILE A 539 19.77 -14.63 3.51
N SER A 540 18.46 -14.59 3.20
CA SER A 540 17.53 -13.61 3.75
C SER A 540 17.42 -13.71 5.28
N GLN A 541 17.45 -14.92 5.84
CA GLN A 541 17.46 -15.10 7.30
C GLN A 541 18.76 -14.58 7.93
N GLU A 542 19.92 -14.83 7.33
CA GLU A 542 21.19 -14.27 7.83
C GLU A 542 21.23 -12.74 7.73
N LEU A 543 20.68 -12.19 6.64
CA LEU A 543 20.53 -10.74 6.48
C LEU A 543 19.60 -10.14 7.56
N LEU A 544 18.46 -10.78 7.85
CA LEU A 544 17.55 -10.31 8.90
C LEU A 544 18.19 -10.35 10.30
N LYS A 545 18.98 -11.38 10.61
CA LYS A 545 19.72 -11.45 11.86
C LYS A 545 20.73 -10.31 11.95
N ASN A 546 21.53 -10.12 10.89
CA ASN A 546 22.52 -9.06 10.82
C ASN A 546 21.87 -7.68 10.93
N GLN A 547 20.71 -7.47 10.26
CA GLN A 547 19.93 -6.24 10.32
C GLN A 547 19.38 -5.97 11.72
N LYS A 548 18.95 -6.99 12.45
CA LYS A 548 18.53 -6.87 13.86
C LYS A 548 19.67 -6.35 14.73
N VAL A 549 20.88 -6.92 14.58
CA VAL A 549 22.07 -6.51 15.35
C VAL A 549 22.52 -5.10 14.93
N PHE A 550 22.49 -4.79 13.64
CA PHE A 550 22.76 -3.46 13.13
C PHE A 550 21.81 -2.41 13.72
N MET A 551 20.50 -2.73 13.75
CA MET A 551 19.51 -1.81 14.29
C MET A 551 19.67 -1.64 15.81
N ALA A 552 20.04 -2.69 16.56
CA ALA A 552 20.39 -2.57 17.99
C ALA A 552 21.55 -1.61 18.21
N ALA A 553 22.57 -1.68 17.36
CA ALA A 553 23.73 -0.78 17.40
C ALA A 553 23.35 0.67 17.05
N ILE A 554 22.50 0.88 16.03
CA ILE A 554 21.98 2.22 15.68
C ILE A 554 21.17 2.82 16.83
N LEU A 555 20.32 2.03 17.50
CA LEU A 555 19.57 2.47 18.69
C LEU A 555 20.51 2.87 19.84
N GLU A 556 21.63 2.15 20.01
CA GLU A 556 22.67 2.49 21.01
C GLU A 556 23.45 3.75 20.59
N MET A 557 23.89 3.82 19.34
CA MET A 557 24.64 4.94 18.79
C MET A 557 23.88 6.26 18.85
N LYS A 558 22.60 6.21 18.55
CA LYS A 558 21.70 7.38 18.52
C LYS A 558 20.85 7.50 19.79
N LYS A 559 21.32 6.96 20.93
CA LYS A 559 20.61 7.06 22.20
C LYS A 559 20.34 8.52 22.58
N GLY A 560 19.09 8.85 22.85
CA GLY A 560 18.65 10.22 23.15
C GLY A 560 18.16 11.00 21.92
N HIS A 561 18.36 10.49 20.73
CA HIS A 561 17.73 11.00 19.50
C HIS A 561 16.48 10.20 19.16
N GLN A 562 15.55 10.87 18.51
CA GLN A 562 14.34 10.22 18.03
C GLN A 562 14.66 9.41 16.77
N LEU A 563 14.23 8.16 16.75
CA LEU A 563 14.29 7.30 15.58
C LEU A 563 12.88 6.82 15.24
N MET A 564 12.57 6.86 13.95
CA MET A 564 11.33 6.30 13.43
C MET A 564 11.50 4.78 13.25
N ALA A 565 10.52 3.99 13.69
CA ALA A 565 10.46 2.59 13.29
C ALA A 565 9.85 2.47 11.91
N ASP A 566 10.45 1.66 11.02
CA ASP A 566 9.87 1.38 9.70
C ASP A 566 8.38 1.06 9.79
N ALA A 567 7.61 1.57 8.83
CA ALA A 567 6.19 1.31 8.72
C ALA A 567 5.91 -0.19 8.51
N ASN A 568 4.83 -0.68 9.12
CA ASN A 568 4.47 -2.11 9.10
C ASN A 568 2.95 -2.36 9.19
N LEU A 569 2.17 -1.47 8.58
CA LEU A 569 0.70 -1.46 8.57
C LEU A 569 0.12 -1.32 9.98
N THR A 570 0.69 -0.44 10.77
CA THR A 570 0.18 -0.03 12.09
C THR A 570 -0.13 1.46 12.09
N LEU A 571 -1.01 1.89 13.00
CA LEU A 571 -1.43 3.29 13.08
C LEU A 571 -0.25 4.21 13.39
N ARG A 572 -0.05 5.21 12.55
CA ARG A 572 1.05 6.19 12.63
C ARG A 572 0.57 7.60 12.37
N VAL A 573 1.31 8.53 12.89
CA VAL A 573 1.17 9.98 12.65
C VAL A 573 2.34 10.46 11.81
N THR A 574 2.06 11.24 10.77
CA THR A 574 3.06 12.05 10.08
C THR A 574 2.55 13.48 9.99
N TYR A 575 3.43 14.45 10.11
CA TYR A 575 3.07 15.86 10.09
C TYR A 575 3.99 16.67 9.19
N GLY A 576 3.50 17.79 8.71
CA GLY A 576 4.19 18.63 7.74
C GLY A 576 3.43 19.92 7.51
N LYS A 577 3.62 20.51 6.33
CA LYS A 577 2.97 21.74 5.90
C LYS A 577 2.39 21.58 4.50
N ILE A 578 1.36 22.35 4.21
CA ILE A 578 0.89 22.59 2.84
C ILE A 578 1.98 23.33 2.10
N GLU A 579 2.55 22.73 1.08
CA GLU A 579 3.58 23.39 0.28
C GLU A 579 3.80 22.73 -1.08
N GLY A 580 4.16 23.55 -2.07
CA GLY A 580 4.65 23.10 -3.36
C GLY A 580 6.08 22.58 -3.29
N PHE A 581 6.70 22.36 -4.46
CA PHE A 581 8.09 21.92 -4.55
C PHE A 581 8.68 22.12 -5.95
N GLU A 582 10.00 22.04 -6.04
CA GLU A 582 10.73 22.07 -7.31
C GLU A 582 11.10 20.65 -7.74
N PRO A 583 10.37 20.03 -8.70
CA PRO A 583 10.64 18.66 -9.15
C PRO A 583 11.92 18.58 -10.00
N MET A 584 12.28 19.67 -10.70
CA MET A 584 13.46 19.80 -11.54
C MET A 584 13.82 21.27 -11.76
N ASP A 585 15.00 21.51 -12.30
CA ASP A 585 15.45 22.87 -12.66
C ASP A 585 14.45 23.60 -13.56
N GLY A 586 14.13 24.83 -13.18
CA GLY A 586 13.23 25.71 -13.92
C GLY A 586 11.73 25.41 -13.79
N VAL A 587 11.33 24.46 -12.91
CA VAL A 587 9.92 24.08 -12.67
C VAL A 587 9.58 24.17 -11.20
N TYR A 588 8.52 24.92 -10.89
CA TYR A 588 7.91 24.93 -9.58
C TYR A 588 6.48 24.38 -9.65
N TYR A 589 6.15 23.42 -8.82
CA TYR A 589 4.81 22.88 -8.65
C TYR A 589 4.08 23.58 -7.52
N GLN A 590 2.95 24.24 -7.85
CA GLN A 590 2.06 24.81 -6.84
C GLN A 590 1.44 23.71 -5.97
N TYR A 591 1.12 24.07 -4.72
CA TYR A 591 0.60 23.12 -3.74
C TYR A 591 -0.83 22.64 -4.01
N TYR A 592 -1.61 23.25 -4.90
CA TYR A 592 -3.00 22.85 -5.19
C TYR A 592 -3.32 22.85 -6.69
N THR A 593 -4.37 22.11 -7.03
CA THR A 593 -4.98 22.05 -8.37
C THR A 593 -6.46 22.38 -8.28
N THR A 594 -7.06 22.76 -9.42
CA THR A 594 -8.46 23.19 -9.50
C THR A 594 -9.22 22.45 -10.59
N LEU A 595 -10.55 22.57 -10.60
CA LEU A 595 -11.42 22.02 -11.65
C LEU A 595 -11.06 22.57 -13.04
N LYS A 596 -10.52 23.79 -13.12
CA LYS A 596 -10.01 24.37 -14.38
C LYS A 596 -8.97 23.46 -15.01
N GLY A 597 -7.98 22.98 -14.24
CA GLY A 597 -6.93 22.08 -14.76
C GLY A 597 -7.47 20.71 -15.19
N MET A 598 -8.54 20.21 -14.57
CA MET A 598 -9.23 19.00 -15.03
C MET A 598 -9.88 19.23 -16.41
N ILE A 599 -10.52 20.40 -16.61
CA ILE A 599 -11.11 20.77 -17.89
C ILE A 599 -10.02 20.98 -18.97
N GLU A 600 -8.90 21.58 -18.63
CA GLU A 600 -7.75 21.77 -19.53
C GLU A 600 -7.13 20.45 -20.00
N LYS A 601 -7.14 19.42 -19.15
CA LYS A 601 -6.66 18.06 -19.47
C LYS A 601 -7.68 17.25 -20.27
N GLN A 602 -8.91 17.72 -20.47
CA GLN A 602 -9.96 16.95 -21.11
C GLN A 602 -9.55 16.51 -22.52
N ASP A 603 -9.63 15.19 -22.78
CA ASP A 603 -9.57 14.60 -24.13
C ASP A 603 -10.63 13.49 -24.23
N PRO A 604 -11.68 13.68 -25.05
CA PRO A 604 -12.76 12.69 -25.21
C PRO A 604 -12.29 11.40 -25.88
N ASN A 605 -11.11 11.40 -26.54
CA ASN A 605 -10.55 10.21 -27.18
C ASN A 605 -9.67 9.39 -26.27
N VAL A 606 -9.33 9.92 -25.10
CA VAL A 606 -8.50 9.24 -24.09
C VAL A 606 -9.36 8.96 -22.87
N ALA A 607 -9.62 7.69 -22.59
CA ALA A 607 -10.53 7.26 -21.50
C ALA A 607 -10.15 7.86 -20.14
N ASP A 608 -8.86 8.03 -19.87
CA ASP A 608 -8.35 8.58 -18.61
C ASP A 608 -8.70 10.08 -18.43
N TYR A 609 -8.98 10.81 -19.51
CA TYR A 609 -9.23 12.25 -19.51
C TYR A 609 -10.64 12.66 -19.91
N VAL A 610 -11.58 11.73 -19.84
CA VAL A 610 -13.02 12.04 -20.07
C VAL A 610 -13.59 12.79 -18.85
N VAL A 611 -14.16 13.98 -19.09
CA VAL A 611 -14.87 14.76 -18.08
C VAL A 611 -16.38 14.61 -18.26
N PRO A 612 -17.15 14.25 -17.21
CA PRO A 612 -18.60 14.13 -17.28
C PRO A 612 -19.28 15.42 -17.73
N THR A 613 -20.33 15.33 -18.58
CA THR A 613 -21.06 16.50 -19.09
C THR A 613 -21.59 17.37 -17.97
N LYS A 614 -22.22 16.77 -16.95
CA LYS A 614 -22.73 17.51 -15.78
C LYS A 614 -21.64 18.31 -15.04
N LEU A 615 -20.42 17.75 -14.94
CA LEU A 615 -19.30 18.46 -14.30
C LEU A 615 -18.87 19.67 -15.13
N LYS A 616 -18.89 19.56 -16.49
CA LYS A 616 -18.64 20.70 -17.41
C LYS A 616 -19.70 21.79 -17.29
N GLU A 617 -20.97 21.42 -17.15
CA GLU A 617 -22.06 22.37 -16.94
C GLU A 617 -21.89 23.11 -15.61
N LEU A 618 -21.54 22.42 -14.54
CA LEU A 618 -21.23 23.03 -13.22
C LEU A 618 -20.02 23.95 -13.29
N TYR A 619 -18.98 23.60 -14.06
CA TYR A 619 -17.82 24.43 -14.32
C TYR A 619 -18.19 25.71 -15.07
N ASN A 620 -18.91 25.61 -16.20
CA ASN A 620 -19.29 26.71 -17.04
C ASN A 620 -20.23 27.73 -16.32
N SER A 621 -21.14 27.21 -15.48
CA SER A 621 -22.05 28.03 -14.66
C SER A 621 -21.41 28.56 -13.37
N ARG A 622 -20.19 28.12 -13.04
CA ARG A 622 -19.51 28.42 -11.76
C ARG A 622 -20.36 28.10 -10.52
N ASN A 623 -21.20 27.06 -10.62
CA ASN A 623 -22.10 26.67 -9.53
C ASN A 623 -21.36 25.85 -8.47
N TYR A 624 -20.37 26.46 -7.84
CA TYR A 624 -19.53 25.80 -6.82
C TYR A 624 -20.07 25.97 -5.39
N GLY A 625 -20.97 26.93 -5.16
CA GLY A 625 -21.52 27.19 -3.84
C GLY A 625 -20.43 27.54 -2.81
N VAL A 626 -20.54 26.95 -1.63
CA VAL A 626 -19.60 27.17 -0.50
C VAL A 626 -18.27 26.44 -0.64
N TYR A 627 -18.08 25.68 -1.70
CA TYR A 627 -16.90 24.84 -1.92
C TYR A 627 -15.77 25.55 -2.68
N ALA A 628 -16.05 26.72 -3.26
CA ALA A 628 -15.05 27.55 -3.92
C ALA A 628 -14.04 28.12 -2.90
N ASN A 629 -12.81 28.34 -3.37
CA ASN A 629 -11.82 29.09 -2.62
C ASN A 629 -12.09 30.61 -2.70
N SER A 630 -11.28 31.43 -2.03
CA SER A 630 -11.43 32.89 -2.01
C SER A 630 -11.25 33.54 -3.40
N SER A 631 -10.62 32.86 -4.35
CA SER A 631 -10.45 33.30 -5.75
C SER A 631 -11.62 32.88 -6.64
N GLY A 632 -12.65 32.20 -6.09
CA GLY A 632 -13.81 31.70 -6.85
C GLY A 632 -13.52 30.47 -7.68
N GLU A 633 -12.43 29.75 -7.40
CA GLU A 633 -12.05 28.48 -8.04
C GLU A 633 -12.47 27.30 -7.18
N LEU A 634 -12.74 26.16 -7.81
CA LEU A 634 -13.00 24.91 -7.08
C LEU A 634 -11.70 24.10 -6.99
N PRO A 635 -11.08 23.97 -5.80
CA PRO A 635 -9.88 23.16 -5.60
C PRO A 635 -10.24 21.68 -5.72
N ILE A 636 -9.29 20.85 -6.25
CA ILE A 636 -9.45 19.39 -6.36
C ILE A 636 -8.50 18.67 -5.42
N ALA A 637 -7.21 18.93 -5.54
CA ALA A 637 -6.17 18.25 -4.79
C ALA A 637 -5.09 19.21 -4.32
N PHE A 638 -4.34 18.80 -3.31
CA PHE A 638 -3.21 19.56 -2.78
C PHE A 638 -2.05 18.66 -2.39
N CYS A 639 -0.85 19.25 -2.35
CA CYS A 639 0.36 18.64 -1.86
C CYS A 639 0.72 19.14 -0.47
N ALA A 640 1.35 18.29 0.33
CA ALA A 640 1.95 18.63 1.61
C ALA A 640 3.22 17.82 1.85
N SER A 641 4.03 18.26 2.81
CA SER A 641 5.33 17.64 3.10
C SER A 641 5.27 16.46 4.07
N ASN A 642 4.12 15.83 4.22
CA ASN A 642 3.95 14.65 5.07
C ASN A 642 4.66 13.43 4.48
N HIS A 643 5.40 12.71 5.31
CA HIS A 643 6.01 11.44 4.92
C HIS A 643 4.94 10.33 4.89
N THR A 644 4.55 9.86 3.71
CA THR A 644 3.52 8.82 3.50
C THR A 644 4.04 7.66 2.66
N THR A 645 3.41 6.50 2.79
CA THR A 645 3.65 5.33 1.93
C THR A 645 2.33 4.62 1.61
N GLY A 646 2.37 3.59 0.78
CA GLY A 646 1.21 2.73 0.52
C GLY A 646 0.58 2.25 1.82
N GLY A 647 -0.76 2.31 1.92
CA GLY A 647 -1.51 2.11 3.16
C GLY A 647 -2.03 3.41 3.78
N ASN A 648 -1.36 4.55 3.55
CA ASN A 648 -1.91 5.89 3.85
C ASN A 648 -3.04 6.30 2.88
N SER A 649 -3.31 5.54 1.85
CA SER A 649 -4.49 5.74 1.01
C SER A 649 -5.76 5.75 1.85
N GLY A 650 -6.57 6.82 1.74
CA GLY A 650 -7.77 7.04 2.55
C GLY A 650 -7.50 7.57 3.96
N SER A 651 -6.29 8.00 4.29
CA SER A 651 -5.99 8.61 5.60
C SER A 651 -6.54 10.03 5.68
N PRO A 652 -7.13 10.42 6.83
CA PRO A 652 -7.49 11.80 7.07
C PRO A 652 -6.27 12.71 7.03
N VAL A 653 -6.41 13.84 6.36
CA VAL A 653 -5.49 14.97 6.44
C VAL A 653 -6.20 16.06 7.25
N ILE A 654 -5.63 16.41 8.40
CA ILE A 654 -6.23 17.38 9.31
C ILE A 654 -5.34 18.62 9.47
N ASN A 655 -6.00 19.73 9.79
CA ASN A 655 -5.32 20.97 10.09
C ASN A 655 -4.88 21.08 11.56
N ALA A 656 -4.32 22.22 11.92
CA ALA A 656 -3.85 22.50 13.29
C ALA A 656 -4.93 22.36 14.39
N ASN A 657 -6.21 22.46 14.06
CA ASN A 657 -7.33 22.34 15.00
C ASN A 657 -7.91 20.91 15.07
N GLY A 658 -7.37 19.94 14.30
CA GLY A 658 -7.93 18.58 14.19
C GLY A 658 -9.14 18.47 13.28
N GLU A 659 -9.39 19.46 12.42
CA GLU A 659 -10.47 19.48 11.44
C GLU A 659 -10.02 18.83 10.13
N LEU A 660 -10.87 18.01 9.51
CA LEU A 660 -10.58 17.32 8.23
C LEU A 660 -10.52 18.35 7.10
N ILE A 661 -9.37 18.40 6.40
CA ILE A 661 -9.14 19.28 5.24
C ILE A 661 -8.97 18.49 3.94
N GLY A 662 -8.71 17.20 4.03
CA GLY A 662 -8.51 16.36 2.85
C GLY A 662 -8.41 14.88 3.17
N VAL A 663 -8.34 14.07 2.12
CA VAL A 663 -8.14 12.61 2.17
C VAL A 663 -6.87 12.28 1.40
N ASN A 664 -5.87 11.74 2.07
CA ASN A 664 -4.63 11.34 1.41
C ASN A 664 -4.88 10.19 0.43
N PHE A 665 -4.37 10.28 -0.79
CA PHE A 665 -4.57 9.20 -1.76
C PHE A 665 -3.31 8.78 -2.52
N ASP A 666 -2.28 9.63 -2.60
CA ASP A 666 -1.07 9.34 -3.37
C ASP A 666 0.13 10.13 -2.82
N ARG A 667 1.27 10.02 -3.45
CA ARG A 667 2.43 10.89 -3.32
C ARG A 667 3.01 11.21 -4.69
N CYS A 668 3.77 12.30 -4.79
CA CYS A 668 4.41 12.71 -6.04
C CYS A 668 5.48 11.69 -6.46
N TRP A 669 5.61 11.49 -7.77
CA TRP A 669 6.52 10.50 -8.36
C TRP A 669 7.98 10.74 -7.95
N GLU A 670 8.37 12.00 -7.81
CA GLU A 670 9.67 12.46 -7.33
C GLU A 670 9.95 12.04 -5.88
N GLY A 671 8.92 11.67 -5.12
CA GLY A 671 9.00 11.19 -3.73
C GLY A 671 8.85 9.67 -3.59
N THR A 672 8.75 8.89 -4.67
CA THR A 672 8.50 7.43 -4.59
C THR A 672 9.61 6.64 -3.92
N MET A 673 10.83 7.20 -3.84
CA MET A 673 11.97 6.60 -3.14
C MET A 673 11.89 6.75 -1.62
N SER A 674 10.95 7.51 -1.07
CA SER A 674 10.88 7.81 0.38
C SER A 674 10.63 6.60 1.27
N ASP A 675 10.27 5.44 0.71
CA ASP A 675 10.23 4.19 1.48
C ASP A 675 11.62 3.67 1.88
N VAL A 676 12.69 4.17 1.22
CA VAL A 676 14.09 3.80 1.43
C VAL A 676 14.94 4.98 1.91
N LEU A 677 14.67 6.15 1.36
CA LEU A 677 15.36 7.40 1.68
C LEU A 677 14.43 8.58 1.45
N PHE A 678 14.13 9.32 2.51
CA PHE A 678 13.27 10.51 2.45
C PHE A 678 14.08 11.73 1.95
N ASP A 679 13.50 12.48 1.01
CA ASP A 679 14.02 13.76 0.55
C ASP A 679 13.05 14.89 0.92
N PRO A 680 13.37 15.73 1.91
CA PRO A 680 12.48 16.81 2.35
C PRO A 680 12.18 17.84 1.25
N ALA A 681 13.05 17.96 0.24
CA ALA A 681 12.87 18.90 -0.86
C ALA A 681 11.81 18.44 -1.87
N ARG A 682 11.65 17.13 -2.09
CA ARG A 682 10.81 16.56 -3.16
C ARG A 682 9.68 15.66 -2.69
N CYS A 683 9.80 15.03 -1.51
CA CYS A 683 8.75 14.14 -1.03
C CYS A 683 7.52 14.94 -0.63
N ARG A 684 6.44 14.77 -1.41
CA ARG A 684 5.12 15.36 -1.14
C ARG A 684 4.07 14.27 -1.25
N ASN A 685 3.18 14.23 -0.27
CA ASN A 685 1.95 13.47 -0.41
C ASN A 685 0.93 14.27 -1.24
N ILE A 686 -0.01 13.56 -1.86
CA ILE A 686 -1.11 14.14 -2.62
C ILE A 686 -2.41 13.79 -1.91
N SER A 687 -3.21 14.82 -1.65
CA SER A 687 -4.47 14.70 -0.93
C SER A 687 -5.61 15.35 -1.72
N LEU A 688 -6.76 14.72 -1.69
CA LEU A 688 -8.00 15.28 -2.18
C LEU A 688 -8.42 16.43 -1.25
N ASP A 689 -8.74 17.60 -1.78
CA ASP A 689 -9.38 18.67 -1.01
C ASP A 689 -10.80 18.23 -0.63
N ILE A 690 -11.11 18.26 0.66
CA ILE A 690 -12.40 17.78 1.16
C ILE A 690 -13.58 18.55 0.56
N ARG A 691 -13.38 19.82 0.21
CA ARG A 691 -14.41 20.64 -0.44
C ARG A 691 -14.81 20.08 -1.80
N TYR A 692 -13.87 19.49 -2.55
CA TYR A 692 -14.19 18.83 -3.82
C TYR A 692 -15.03 17.58 -3.60
N ALA A 693 -14.71 16.78 -2.61
CA ALA A 693 -15.54 15.61 -2.27
C ALA A 693 -16.97 16.02 -1.95
N LEU A 694 -17.14 17.04 -1.08
CA LEU A 694 -18.47 17.55 -0.73
C LEU A 694 -19.20 18.20 -1.90
N PHE A 695 -18.49 18.91 -2.79
CA PHE A 695 -19.05 19.45 -4.03
C PHE A 695 -19.58 18.33 -4.94
N VAL A 696 -18.81 17.26 -5.09
CA VAL A 696 -19.24 16.10 -5.89
C VAL A 696 -20.48 15.44 -5.28
N ILE A 697 -20.50 15.25 -3.97
CA ILE A 697 -21.66 14.70 -3.25
C ILE A 697 -22.90 15.59 -3.43
N ASP A 698 -22.77 16.89 -3.17
CA ASP A 698 -23.90 17.83 -3.19
C ASP A 698 -24.36 18.17 -4.62
N LYS A 699 -23.46 18.77 -5.42
CA LYS A 699 -23.83 19.37 -6.72
C LYS A 699 -23.82 18.38 -7.87
N PHE A 700 -22.79 17.52 -7.91
CA PHE A 700 -22.68 16.56 -9.00
C PHE A 700 -23.61 15.35 -8.78
N ALA A 701 -23.58 14.72 -7.64
CA ALA A 701 -24.40 13.54 -7.35
C ALA A 701 -25.86 13.88 -6.97
N GLY A 702 -26.10 15.08 -6.41
CA GLY A 702 -27.40 15.42 -5.82
C GLY A 702 -27.69 14.69 -4.51
N ALA A 703 -26.64 14.18 -3.86
CA ALA A 703 -26.72 13.46 -2.59
C ALA A 703 -26.43 14.35 -1.38
N GLY A 704 -26.75 15.66 -1.47
CA GLY A 704 -26.52 16.65 -0.43
C GLY A 704 -27.19 16.34 0.92
N TYR A 705 -28.16 15.41 0.96
CA TYR A 705 -28.76 14.92 2.20
C TYR A 705 -27.73 14.23 3.14
N LEU A 706 -26.64 13.66 2.59
CA LEU A 706 -25.54 13.07 3.38
C LEU A 706 -24.80 14.12 4.19
N LEU A 707 -24.76 15.38 3.75
CA LEU A 707 -24.11 16.47 4.47
C LEU A 707 -24.81 16.83 5.77
N ASN A 708 -26.11 16.50 5.91
CA ASN A 708 -26.89 16.80 7.11
C ASN A 708 -26.42 16.01 8.35
N GLU A 709 -25.72 14.89 8.16
CA GLU A 709 -25.15 14.11 9.26
C GLU A 709 -23.69 14.46 9.59
N MET A 710 -23.07 15.37 8.80
CA MET A 710 -21.70 15.82 8.97
C MET A 710 -21.60 17.11 9.78
N SER A 711 -20.49 17.27 10.52
CA SER A 711 -20.18 18.53 11.22
C SER A 711 -19.33 19.44 10.32
N LEU A 712 -19.95 20.45 9.69
CA LEU A 712 -19.30 21.34 8.76
C LEU A 712 -18.86 22.65 9.45
N ILE A 713 -17.56 22.96 9.41
CA ILE A 713 -16.94 24.18 9.95
C ILE A 713 -16.81 25.20 8.82
N LYS A 714 -17.60 26.26 8.89
CA LYS A 714 -17.68 27.35 7.90
C LYS A 714 -16.81 28.55 8.29
#